data_c03a0f508afa454119e6134b36945ae0
#
_entry.id   c03a0f508afa454119e6134b36945ae0
#
_cell.length_a   1.000
_cell.length_b   1.000
_cell.length_c   1.000
_cell.angle_alpha   90.00
_cell.angle_beta   90.00
_cell.angle_gamma   90.00
#
_symmetry.space_group_name_H-M   'P 1'
#
loop_
_entity.id
_entity.type
_entity.pdbx_description
1 polymer ?
#
loop_
_entity_poly.entity_id
_entity_poly.type
_entity_poly.pdbx_seq_one_letter_code
_entity_poly.pdbx_strand_id
1 'polypeptide(L)'
;MANQNNNKGGQQQDVNQLLKVRREKLQNLQEAGKDPFQITKYNVTHHSSDVKELYNAHEAEILGDRKAPDVEGLDDAAKREVINNDYNERREIMDAKPIEVSIAGRMMFKRVMGKASFCNIQDLKGNIQVYVARDNIGEDPYADFKKSDIGDIYGVKGFAFRTKTGEISIHAEEITLLSKSLQILPEKFHGLTDTDTRYRQRYVDLIMNQESKEVFIKRSQILKEIRNFLAGRDFMEVETPMLVSNAGGAAARPFETHYNALNEDVKLRISLELYLKRLIVGGLERVYEIGRVFRNEGVDTRHNPEFTLMELYQAYTDYEGMMELTESMFRYLAEKVCGSTKISYNGVEIDLGKPFARMTMIDAIKKYAGVDFDQVPDDAAAKKLADEHHIEYEERHKKGDIVNLFFEEYCEKELIQPTFIMDHPIEISPLTKKKPSDPTKVERFELFCNTWEMCNAYSELNDPIDQRERFAAQDANAAAGDDEAEHTDEDFLNALEIGMPPTGGIGYGIDRLVMLLTDSQAIRDVLLFPTMKPLNGVKDENGVNKTESEAPKAEPEKIDFSKVEIEPLFKDFVDFETFSKSDFRAVKVLACEAVPKSKKLLKFTLDDGTGANRVILSGIHAYYEPEELVGKTCIAITNLPPRPMMGIDSCGMLISAVHHEEGEEKLHLLIVDDHIPAGAKLY
;
A
#
# COMPACT_ATOMS: atom_id res chain seq x y z
N MET A 1 -26.23 26.93 5.30
CA MET A 1 -25.82 25.75 4.50
C MET A 1 -26.13 25.82 3.00
N ALA A 2 -26.64 26.93 2.48
CA ALA A 2 -27.00 27.02 1.05
C ALA A 2 -25.89 27.60 0.12
N ASN A 3 -24.74 28.04 0.65
CA ASN A 3 -23.69 28.68 -0.16
C ASN A 3 -22.50 27.78 -0.54
N GLN A 4 -22.41 26.52 -0.06
CA GLN A 4 -21.31 25.63 -0.43
C GLN A 4 -21.61 24.74 -1.66
N ASN A 5 -22.87 24.47 -1.97
CA ASN A 5 -23.23 23.64 -3.14
C ASN A 5 -23.16 24.40 -4.48
N ASN A 6 -23.32 25.73 -4.50
CA ASN A 6 -23.21 26.51 -5.74
C ASN A 6 -21.75 26.66 -6.23
N ASN A 7 -20.75 26.54 -5.35
CA ASN A 7 -19.35 26.67 -5.74
C ASN A 7 -18.78 25.41 -6.41
N LYS A 8 -19.26 24.20 -6.04
CA LYS A 8 -18.80 22.95 -6.66
C LYS A 8 -19.31 22.79 -8.10
N GLY A 9 -20.54 23.21 -8.39
CA GLY A 9 -21.09 23.17 -9.75
C GLY A 9 -20.39 24.12 -10.73
N GLY A 10 -20.03 25.31 -10.30
CA GLY A 10 -19.26 26.27 -11.09
C GLY A 10 -17.84 25.78 -11.41
N GLN A 11 -17.13 25.26 -10.42
CA GLN A 11 -15.78 24.70 -10.61
C GLN A 11 -15.76 23.51 -11.57
N GLN A 12 -16.75 22.62 -11.52
CA GLN A 12 -16.84 21.45 -12.42
C GLN A 12 -17.14 21.88 -13.86
N GLN A 13 -17.98 22.91 -14.09
CA GLN A 13 -18.22 23.45 -15.41
C GLN A 13 -16.97 24.11 -16.01
N ASP A 14 -16.23 24.86 -15.21
CA ASP A 14 -14.97 25.51 -15.62
C ASP A 14 -13.90 24.48 -15.99
N VAL A 15 -13.75 23.39 -15.22
CA VAL A 15 -12.81 22.30 -15.52
C VAL A 15 -13.17 21.63 -16.84
N ASN A 16 -14.43 21.29 -17.07
CA ASN A 16 -14.89 20.66 -18.32
C ASN A 16 -14.63 21.56 -19.54
N GLN A 17 -14.79 22.88 -19.40
CA GLN A 17 -14.49 23.82 -20.46
C GLN A 17 -12.99 23.88 -20.77
N LEU A 18 -12.14 23.90 -19.75
CA LEU A 18 -10.67 23.86 -19.93
C LEU A 18 -10.20 22.57 -20.61
N LEU A 19 -10.77 21.43 -20.25
CA LEU A 19 -10.47 20.14 -20.91
C LEU A 19 -10.88 20.15 -22.38
N LYS A 20 -12.03 20.76 -22.71
CA LYS A 20 -12.47 20.94 -24.09
C LYS A 20 -11.51 21.82 -24.89
N VAL A 21 -11.09 22.95 -24.34
CA VAL A 21 -10.12 23.85 -24.96
C VAL A 21 -8.77 23.16 -25.26
N ARG A 22 -8.30 22.29 -24.35
CA ARG A 22 -7.05 21.51 -24.58
C ARG A 22 -7.19 20.55 -25.75
N ARG A 23 -8.35 19.87 -25.90
CA ARG A 23 -8.65 19.01 -27.04
C ARG A 23 -8.75 19.79 -28.35
N GLU A 24 -9.40 20.94 -28.34
CA GLU A 24 -9.45 21.83 -29.51
C GLU A 24 -8.06 22.33 -29.93
N LYS A 25 -7.18 22.66 -28.98
CA LYS A 25 -5.78 22.99 -29.29
C LYS A 25 -5.03 21.84 -29.95
N LEU A 26 -5.23 20.61 -29.48
CA LEU A 26 -4.64 19.41 -30.10
C LEU A 26 -5.16 19.25 -31.53
N GLN A 27 -6.46 19.33 -31.74
CA GLN A 27 -7.08 19.21 -33.06
C GLN A 27 -6.51 20.26 -34.03
N ASN A 28 -6.36 21.52 -33.61
CA ASN A 28 -5.76 22.57 -34.43
C ASN A 28 -4.29 22.25 -34.81
N LEU A 29 -3.52 21.65 -33.91
CA LEU A 29 -2.17 21.19 -34.20
C LEU A 29 -2.16 20.04 -35.22
N GLN A 30 -3.08 19.10 -35.10
CA GLN A 30 -3.22 17.98 -36.03
C GLN A 30 -3.63 18.45 -37.43
N GLU A 31 -4.60 19.34 -37.53
CA GLU A 31 -5.04 19.94 -38.78
C GLU A 31 -3.91 20.77 -39.48
N ALA A 32 -3.05 21.38 -38.67
CA ALA A 32 -1.85 22.10 -39.17
C ALA A 32 -0.68 21.19 -39.51
N GLY A 33 -0.82 19.86 -39.44
CA GLY A 33 0.26 18.89 -39.66
C GLY A 33 1.37 18.91 -38.60
N LYS A 34 1.08 19.43 -37.42
CA LYS A 34 2.00 19.52 -36.25
C LYS A 34 1.57 18.62 -35.09
N ASP A 35 1.05 17.43 -35.40
CA ASP A 35 0.59 16.47 -34.39
C ASP A 35 1.76 15.96 -33.54
N PRO A 36 1.83 16.29 -32.22
CA PRO A 36 2.93 15.87 -31.37
C PRO A 36 2.98 14.35 -31.20
N PHE A 37 1.86 13.65 -31.34
CA PHE A 37 1.78 12.20 -31.15
C PHE A 37 2.34 11.40 -32.34
N GLN A 38 2.71 12.05 -33.44
CA GLN A 38 3.44 11.44 -34.54
C GLN A 38 4.96 11.40 -34.30
N ILE A 39 5.45 12.09 -33.27
CA ILE A 39 6.87 12.11 -32.92
C ILE A 39 7.21 10.85 -32.14
N THR A 40 7.99 9.96 -32.73
CA THR A 40 8.34 8.65 -32.13
C THR A 40 9.69 8.66 -31.41
N LYS A 41 10.55 9.67 -31.65
CA LYS A 41 11.88 9.75 -31.04
C LYS A 41 12.31 11.21 -30.88
N TYR A 42 12.98 11.50 -29.79
CA TYR A 42 13.66 12.76 -29.53
C TYR A 42 15.03 12.47 -28.92
N ASN A 43 16.07 13.17 -29.37
CA ASN A 43 17.44 12.95 -28.91
C ASN A 43 17.70 13.81 -27.65
N VAL A 44 17.75 13.19 -26.49
CA VAL A 44 18.10 13.82 -25.19
C VAL A 44 19.58 13.57 -24.93
N THR A 45 20.36 14.62 -24.70
CA THR A 45 21.79 14.52 -24.37
C THR A 45 22.07 14.66 -22.89
N HIS A 46 21.29 15.47 -22.19
CA HIS A 46 21.49 15.81 -20.77
C HIS A 46 20.17 15.88 -20.02
N HIS A 47 20.22 15.68 -18.72
CA HIS A 47 19.16 16.01 -17.81
C HIS A 47 19.41 17.37 -17.12
N SER A 48 18.40 17.90 -16.47
CA SER A 48 18.42 19.22 -15.80
C SER A 48 19.59 19.40 -14.83
N SER A 49 19.92 18.40 -14.01
CA SER A 49 21.06 18.45 -13.08
C SER A 49 22.38 18.41 -13.84
N ASP A 50 22.51 17.56 -14.86
CA ASP A 50 23.73 17.42 -15.64
C ASP A 50 24.11 18.75 -16.31
N VAL A 51 23.11 19.47 -16.84
CA VAL A 51 23.32 20.82 -17.42
C VAL A 51 23.87 21.78 -16.36
N LYS A 52 23.29 21.78 -15.15
CA LYS A 52 23.73 22.68 -14.08
C LYS A 52 25.16 22.37 -13.61
N GLU A 53 25.48 21.09 -13.45
CA GLU A 53 26.81 20.62 -13.05
C GLU A 53 27.86 20.98 -14.11
N LEU A 54 27.58 20.65 -15.39
CA LEU A 54 28.45 20.97 -16.50
C LEU A 54 28.70 22.47 -16.63
N TYR A 55 27.64 23.29 -16.52
CA TYR A 55 27.77 24.74 -16.58
C TYR A 55 28.64 25.28 -15.45
N ASN A 56 28.44 24.85 -14.22
CA ASN A 56 29.26 25.28 -13.09
C ASN A 56 30.73 24.88 -13.25
N ALA A 57 31.00 23.67 -13.71
CA ALA A 57 32.37 23.23 -13.95
C ALA A 57 33.04 24.03 -15.07
N HIS A 58 32.33 24.26 -16.15
CA HIS A 58 32.81 25.04 -17.32
C HIS A 58 33.01 26.53 -16.96
N GLU A 59 32.09 27.13 -16.20
CA GLU A 59 32.22 28.50 -15.70
C GLU A 59 33.46 28.64 -14.79
N ALA A 60 33.71 27.67 -13.90
CA ALA A 60 34.87 27.66 -13.06
C ALA A 60 36.20 27.53 -13.85
N GLU A 61 36.20 26.69 -14.91
CA GLU A 61 37.35 26.52 -15.79
C GLU A 61 37.67 27.81 -16.57
N ILE A 62 36.64 28.45 -17.15
CA ILE A 62 36.83 29.61 -18.05
C ILE A 62 37.02 30.91 -17.28
N LEU A 63 36.24 31.16 -16.23
CA LEU A 63 36.31 32.40 -15.47
C LEU A 63 37.33 32.36 -14.33
N GLY A 64 37.78 31.15 -13.92
CA GLY A 64 38.72 30.95 -12.84
C GLY A 64 38.29 31.64 -11.54
N ASP A 65 39.27 32.27 -10.85
CA ASP A 65 39.04 32.98 -9.60
C ASP A 65 38.49 34.41 -9.77
N ARG A 66 37.81 34.71 -10.91
CA ARG A 66 37.21 36.02 -11.16
C ARG A 66 36.22 36.37 -10.05
N LYS A 67 36.56 37.35 -9.25
CA LYS A 67 35.72 37.84 -8.13
C LYS A 67 34.52 38.60 -8.65
N ALA A 68 33.47 38.61 -7.83
CA ALA A 68 32.34 39.54 -8.06
C ALA A 68 32.83 40.99 -8.05
N PRO A 69 32.23 41.90 -8.84
CA PRO A 69 32.65 43.27 -8.87
C PRO A 69 32.48 43.93 -7.49
N ASP A 70 33.42 44.80 -7.13
CA ASP A 70 33.31 45.59 -5.92
C ASP A 70 32.30 46.69 -6.14
N VAL A 71 31.26 46.71 -5.34
CA VAL A 71 30.15 47.71 -5.39
C VAL A 71 30.03 48.50 -4.09
N GLU A 72 31.00 48.38 -3.18
CA GLU A 72 31.02 49.11 -1.91
C GLU A 72 31.15 50.60 -2.13
N GLY A 73 30.31 51.37 -1.48
CA GLY A 73 30.35 52.85 -1.60
C GLY A 73 29.65 53.46 -2.83
N LEU A 74 29.12 52.65 -3.76
CA LEU A 74 28.38 53.12 -4.95
C LEU A 74 26.92 53.36 -4.61
N ASP A 75 26.29 54.30 -5.32
CA ASP A 75 24.83 54.49 -5.30
C ASP A 75 24.12 53.35 -6.08
N ASP A 76 22.79 53.23 -5.95
CA ASP A 76 22.02 52.16 -6.55
C ASP A 76 22.08 52.14 -8.10
N ALA A 77 22.24 53.26 -8.75
CA ALA A 77 22.35 53.36 -10.20
C ALA A 77 23.72 52.86 -10.67
N ALA A 78 24.81 53.34 -10.04
CA ALA A 78 26.17 52.88 -10.33
C ALA A 78 26.38 51.41 -9.99
N LYS A 79 25.82 50.90 -8.87
CA LYS A 79 25.81 49.44 -8.56
C LYS A 79 25.19 48.63 -9.67
N ARG A 80 24.02 49.01 -10.16
CA ARG A 80 23.33 48.32 -11.25
C ARG A 80 24.14 48.32 -12.53
N GLU A 81 24.81 49.41 -12.85
CA GLU A 81 25.65 49.53 -14.03
C GLU A 81 26.85 48.61 -13.97
N VAL A 82 27.60 48.61 -12.85
CA VAL A 82 28.77 47.74 -12.63
C VAL A 82 28.38 46.27 -12.68
N ILE A 83 27.30 45.88 -12.00
CA ILE A 83 26.80 44.49 -12.03
C ILE A 83 26.36 44.08 -13.45
N ASN A 84 25.69 44.97 -14.18
CA ASN A 84 25.27 44.70 -15.55
C ASN A 84 26.47 44.52 -16.49
N ASN A 85 27.52 45.35 -16.34
CA ASN A 85 28.74 45.24 -17.18
C ASN A 85 29.49 43.96 -16.89
N ASP A 86 29.70 43.60 -15.63
CA ASP A 86 30.31 42.31 -15.26
C ASP A 86 29.50 41.10 -15.79
N TYR A 87 28.17 41.17 -15.66
CA TYR A 87 27.30 40.14 -16.21
C TYR A 87 27.48 39.99 -17.75
N ASN A 88 27.48 41.11 -18.48
CA ASN A 88 27.59 41.11 -19.93
C ASN A 88 28.97 40.55 -20.38
N GLU A 89 30.05 40.96 -19.71
CA GLU A 89 31.41 40.44 -19.99
C GLU A 89 31.50 38.94 -19.70
N ARG A 90 31.00 38.48 -18.54
CA ARG A 90 30.99 37.04 -18.22
C ARG A 90 30.21 36.28 -19.27
N ARG A 91 29.05 36.80 -19.66
CA ARG A 91 28.20 36.18 -20.67
C ARG A 91 28.89 36.11 -22.01
N GLU A 92 29.54 37.17 -22.48
CA GLU A 92 30.28 37.17 -23.72
C GLU A 92 31.40 36.14 -23.77
N ILE A 93 32.13 36.00 -22.64
CA ILE A 93 33.16 34.98 -22.48
C ILE A 93 32.58 33.56 -22.54
N MET A 94 31.47 33.32 -21.85
CA MET A 94 30.81 32.01 -21.84
C MET A 94 30.14 31.67 -23.17
N ASP A 95 29.50 32.64 -23.82
CA ASP A 95 28.83 32.47 -25.13
C ASP A 95 29.84 32.21 -26.29
N ALA A 96 31.13 32.54 -26.10
CA ALA A 96 32.22 32.18 -27.03
C ALA A 96 32.51 30.68 -27.03
N LYS A 97 32.14 29.93 -26.00
CA LYS A 97 32.28 28.46 -25.88
C LYS A 97 31.00 27.86 -25.29
N PRO A 98 29.90 27.88 -26.00
CA PRO A 98 28.61 27.49 -25.46
C PRO A 98 28.58 25.97 -25.16
N ILE A 99 27.88 25.61 -24.10
CA ILE A 99 27.52 24.22 -23.77
C ILE A 99 26.22 23.92 -24.49
N GLU A 100 26.29 23.27 -25.63
CA GLU A 100 25.11 22.82 -26.36
C GLU A 100 24.43 21.66 -25.65
N VAL A 101 23.12 21.73 -25.50
CA VAL A 101 22.31 20.73 -24.79
C VAL A 101 21.02 20.46 -25.54
N SER A 102 20.55 19.22 -25.40
CA SER A 102 19.20 18.82 -25.78
C SER A 102 18.57 18.11 -24.62
N ILE A 103 17.49 18.68 -24.10
CA ILE A 103 16.73 18.13 -22.97
C ILE A 103 15.29 17.85 -23.39
N ALA A 104 14.60 16.99 -22.62
CA ALA A 104 13.17 16.81 -22.73
C ALA A 104 12.54 16.65 -21.36
N GLY A 105 11.33 17.16 -21.21
CA GLY A 105 10.61 17.06 -19.94
C GLY A 105 9.25 17.75 -19.96
N ARG A 106 8.60 17.74 -18.81
CA ARG A 106 7.27 18.32 -18.60
C ARG A 106 7.37 19.79 -18.23
N MET A 107 6.63 20.63 -18.93
CA MET A 107 6.53 22.05 -18.61
C MET A 107 5.66 22.27 -17.36
N MET A 108 6.28 22.66 -16.25
CA MET A 108 5.62 22.86 -14.96
C MET A 108 5.30 24.33 -14.65
N PHE A 109 5.87 25.24 -15.40
CA PHE A 109 5.64 26.68 -15.25
C PHE A 109 5.90 27.37 -16.59
N LYS A 110 5.12 28.43 -16.87
CA LYS A 110 5.32 29.29 -18.05
C LYS A 110 4.96 30.73 -17.71
N ARG A 111 5.83 31.65 -18.11
CA ARG A 111 5.61 33.09 -18.02
C ARG A 111 5.93 33.75 -19.37
N VAL A 112 4.91 34.29 -19.99
CA VAL A 112 5.03 35.01 -21.29
C VAL A 112 5.25 36.51 -21.05
N MET A 113 6.30 37.09 -21.67
CA MET A 113 6.68 38.49 -21.57
C MET A 113 6.88 39.07 -22.96
N GLY A 114 5.80 39.23 -23.73
CA GLY A 114 5.84 39.80 -25.10
C GLY A 114 6.55 38.90 -26.11
N LYS A 115 7.78 39.27 -26.51
CA LYS A 115 8.59 38.53 -27.49
C LYS A 115 9.47 37.42 -26.87
N ALA A 116 9.50 37.34 -25.56
CA ALA A 116 10.26 36.33 -24.82
C ALA A 116 9.40 35.69 -23.77
N SER A 117 9.78 34.52 -23.33
CA SER A 117 9.09 33.73 -22.29
C SER A 117 10.11 32.98 -21.47
N PHE A 118 9.73 32.69 -20.23
CA PHE A 118 10.41 31.67 -19.41
C PHE A 118 9.47 30.51 -19.15
N CYS A 119 10.00 29.31 -19.17
CA CYS A 119 9.31 28.13 -18.68
C CYS A 119 10.26 27.26 -17.86
N ASN A 120 9.70 26.39 -17.00
CA ASN A 120 10.48 25.37 -16.30
C ASN A 120 10.12 24.01 -16.89
N ILE A 121 11.13 23.26 -17.25
CA ILE A 121 11.03 21.88 -17.71
C ILE A 121 11.49 20.98 -16.60
N GLN A 122 10.64 20.03 -16.23
CA GLN A 122 10.90 18.98 -15.22
C GLN A 122 11.21 17.67 -15.91
N ASP A 123 12.31 17.06 -15.52
CA ASP A 123 12.73 15.73 -15.98
C ASP A 123 12.93 14.75 -14.81
N LEU A 124 13.64 13.64 -15.02
CA LEU A 124 13.94 12.66 -13.99
C LEU A 124 14.79 13.23 -12.86
N LYS A 125 15.75 14.11 -13.17
CA LYS A 125 16.76 14.60 -12.24
C LYS A 125 16.46 15.99 -11.66
N GLY A 126 15.31 16.57 -12.00
CA GLY A 126 14.87 17.84 -11.40
C GLY A 126 14.21 18.81 -12.38
N ASN A 127 14.49 20.09 -12.20
CA ASN A 127 13.90 21.18 -12.98
C ASN A 127 15.01 22.10 -13.53
N ILE A 128 14.79 22.58 -14.75
CA ILE A 128 15.64 23.64 -15.32
C ILE A 128 14.78 24.72 -15.98
N GLN A 129 15.18 25.96 -15.81
CA GLN A 129 14.58 27.10 -16.49
C GLN A 129 15.00 27.13 -17.96
N VAL A 130 14.05 27.46 -18.82
CA VAL A 130 14.29 27.64 -20.26
C VAL A 130 13.84 29.04 -20.66
N TYR A 131 14.72 29.79 -21.33
CA TYR A 131 14.43 31.06 -21.94
C TYR A 131 14.07 30.82 -23.42
N VAL A 132 12.87 31.21 -23.80
CA VAL A 132 12.31 31.03 -25.14
C VAL A 132 12.03 32.41 -25.75
N ALA A 133 12.83 32.79 -26.75
CA ALA A 133 12.67 34.08 -27.42
C ALA A 133 12.22 33.86 -28.88
N ARG A 134 11.24 34.68 -29.31
CA ARG A 134 10.70 34.64 -30.68
C ARG A 134 11.78 34.81 -31.73
N ASP A 135 12.71 35.70 -31.48
CA ASP A 135 13.76 36.04 -32.43
C ASP A 135 14.81 34.92 -32.61
N ASN A 136 14.84 33.94 -31.67
CA ASN A 136 15.72 32.76 -31.73
C ASN A 136 15.04 31.54 -32.35
N ILE A 137 13.80 31.23 -31.90
CA ILE A 137 13.10 30.02 -32.34
C ILE A 137 12.20 30.22 -33.55
N GLY A 138 11.98 31.48 -33.95
CA GLY A 138 11.07 31.87 -35.04
C GLY A 138 9.67 32.27 -34.55
N GLU A 139 8.93 32.97 -35.43
CA GLU A 139 7.62 33.53 -35.09
C GLU A 139 6.55 32.44 -34.88
N ASP A 140 6.45 31.49 -35.83
CA ASP A 140 5.46 30.41 -35.78
C ASP A 140 5.64 29.47 -34.56
N PRO A 141 6.87 28.93 -34.32
CA PRO A 141 7.11 28.09 -33.14
C PRO A 141 6.83 28.84 -31.81
N TYR A 142 7.17 30.13 -31.77
CA TYR A 142 6.90 30.95 -30.60
C TYR A 142 5.39 31.19 -30.39
N ALA A 143 4.63 31.37 -31.47
CA ALA A 143 3.17 31.51 -31.41
C ALA A 143 2.50 30.22 -30.91
N ASP A 144 2.98 29.05 -31.35
CA ASP A 144 2.51 27.75 -30.87
C ASP A 144 2.89 27.54 -29.40
N PHE A 145 4.13 27.87 -29.01
CA PHE A 145 4.58 27.80 -27.62
C PHE A 145 3.73 28.65 -26.70
N LYS A 146 3.35 29.86 -27.10
CA LYS A 146 2.45 30.72 -26.29
C LYS A 146 1.10 30.09 -26.00
N LYS A 147 0.56 29.26 -26.92
CA LYS A 147 -0.71 28.55 -26.77
C LYS A 147 -0.61 27.24 -25.96
N SER A 148 0.61 26.78 -25.67
CA SER A 148 0.83 25.55 -24.91
C SER A 148 0.28 25.63 -23.50
N ASP A 149 0.07 24.50 -22.87
CA ASP A 149 -0.50 24.39 -21.54
C ASP A 149 0.52 23.80 -20.55
N ILE A 150 0.37 24.15 -19.27
CA ILE A 150 1.12 23.50 -18.20
C ILE A 150 0.79 22.01 -18.22
N GLY A 151 1.83 21.16 -18.11
CA GLY A 151 1.74 19.73 -18.24
C GLY A 151 2.17 19.20 -19.62
N ASP A 152 2.24 20.04 -20.66
CA ASP A 152 2.76 19.64 -21.98
C ASP A 152 4.23 19.16 -21.85
N ILE A 153 4.63 18.17 -22.66
CA ILE A 153 6.01 17.67 -22.69
C ILE A 153 6.72 18.30 -23.88
N TYR A 154 7.86 18.90 -23.60
CA TYR A 154 8.68 19.60 -24.59
C TYR A 154 10.08 19.00 -24.69
N GLY A 155 10.60 18.95 -25.92
CA GLY A 155 12.00 18.86 -26.21
C GLY A 155 12.56 20.27 -26.47
N VAL A 156 13.74 20.56 -25.94
CA VAL A 156 14.42 21.86 -26.08
C VAL A 156 15.86 21.62 -26.46
N LYS A 157 16.30 22.22 -27.58
CA LYS A 157 17.71 22.33 -27.95
C LYS A 157 18.17 23.76 -27.81
N GLY A 158 19.41 23.95 -27.44
CA GLY A 158 20.03 25.23 -27.25
C GLY A 158 21.27 25.13 -26.38
N PHE A 159 21.64 26.20 -25.71
CA PHE A 159 22.84 26.25 -24.89
C PHE A 159 22.55 26.71 -23.45
N ALA A 160 23.37 26.25 -22.53
CA ALA A 160 23.28 26.63 -21.14
C ALA A 160 23.84 28.03 -20.91
N PHE A 161 23.17 28.84 -20.07
CA PHE A 161 23.63 30.16 -19.67
C PHE A 161 23.17 30.48 -18.25
N ARG A 162 23.80 31.48 -17.63
CA ARG A 162 23.37 32.02 -16.33
C ARG A 162 22.56 33.28 -16.55
N THR A 163 21.39 33.39 -15.95
CA THR A 163 20.57 34.61 -15.97
C THR A 163 21.17 35.70 -15.07
N LYS A 164 20.70 36.95 -15.22
CA LYS A 164 21.10 38.08 -14.34
C LYS A 164 20.79 37.84 -12.86
N THR A 165 19.81 37.01 -12.57
CA THR A 165 19.44 36.62 -11.19
C THR A 165 20.23 35.42 -10.66
N GLY A 166 21.20 34.88 -11.45
CA GLY A 166 22.07 33.78 -11.05
C GLY A 166 21.58 32.37 -11.40
N GLU A 167 20.35 32.23 -11.94
CA GLU A 167 19.77 30.92 -12.29
C GLU A 167 20.39 30.36 -13.57
N ILE A 168 20.90 29.13 -13.51
CA ILE A 168 21.38 28.39 -14.70
C ILE A 168 20.17 27.94 -15.51
N SER A 169 20.14 28.34 -16.76
CA SER A 169 19.00 28.20 -17.67
C SER A 169 19.46 27.73 -19.04
N ILE A 170 18.55 27.28 -19.88
CA ILE A 170 18.80 26.96 -21.29
C ILE A 170 18.25 28.10 -22.16
N HIS A 171 19.08 28.64 -23.02
CA HIS A 171 18.65 29.53 -24.10
C HIS A 171 18.18 28.67 -25.26
N ALA A 172 16.88 28.62 -25.52
CA ALA A 172 16.30 27.78 -26.53
C ALA A 172 16.57 28.31 -27.93
N GLU A 173 17.09 27.46 -28.82
CA GLU A 173 17.23 27.66 -30.27
C GLU A 173 16.18 26.86 -31.05
N GLU A 174 15.75 25.73 -30.49
CA GLU A 174 14.67 24.92 -31.03
C GLU A 174 13.79 24.41 -29.85
N ILE A 175 12.46 24.45 -30.04
CA ILE A 175 11.51 23.90 -29.08
C ILE A 175 10.47 23.05 -29.83
N THR A 176 10.27 21.83 -29.36
CA THR A 176 9.39 20.84 -29.99
C THR A 176 8.40 20.31 -29.00
N LEU A 177 7.11 20.45 -29.29
CA LEU A 177 6.05 19.79 -28.48
C LEU A 177 6.08 18.29 -28.76
N LEU A 178 6.43 17.49 -27.75
CA LEU A 178 6.55 16.03 -27.86
C LEU A 178 5.27 15.31 -27.43
N SER A 179 4.49 15.91 -26.52
CA SER A 179 3.21 15.35 -26.08
C SER A 179 2.32 16.44 -25.50
N LYS A 180 1.05 16.44 -25.89
CA LYS A 180 0.03 17.36 -25.40
C LYS A 180 -0.63 16.82 -24.15
N SER A 181 -0.59 17.55 -23.05
CA SER A 181 -1.35 17.23 -21.84
C SER A 181 -2.82 17.61 -22.01
N LEU A 182 -3.71 16.63 -21.98
CA LEU A 182 -5.17 16.83 -22.11
C LEU A 182 -5.87 16.96 -20.77
N GLN A 183 -5.19 16.60 -19.67
CA GLN A 183 -5.68 16.78 -18.30
C GLN A 183 -5.00 17.97 -17.63
N ILE A 184 -5.67 18.53 -16.61
CA ILE A 184 -5.15 19.64 -15.81
C ILE A 184 -4.40 19.02 -14.63
N LEU A 185 -3.16 19.45 -14.43
CA LEU A 185 -2.42 19.08 -13.22
C LEU A 185 -2.97 19.86 -12.01
N PRO A 186 -2.94 19.31 -10.80
CA PRO A 186 -3.25 20.01 -9.58
C PRO A 186 -2.43 21.31 -9.43
N GLU A 187 -2.95 22.27 -8.69
CA GLU A 187 -2.25 23.54 -8.47
C GLU A 187 -0.92 23.32 -7.72
N LYS A 188 0.15 23.94 -8.23
CA LYS A 188 1.52 23.74 -7.77
C LYS A 188 1.74 24.13 -6.29
N PHE A 189 0.98 25.10 -5.77
CA PHE A 189 1.19 25.66 -4.43
C PHE A 189 0.72 24.77 -3.29
N HIS A 190 -0.17 23.84 -3.55
CA HIS A 190 -0.69 22.91 -2.54
C HIS A 190 -0.29 21.46 -2.80
N GLY A 191 0.35 21.17 -3.96
CA GLY A 191 0.67 19.80 -4.37
C GLY A 191 -0.57 18.91 -4.46
N LEU A 192 -0.37 17.62 -4.54
CA LEU A 192 -1.41 16.63 -4.34
C LEU A 192 -1.37 16.21 -2.87
N THR A 193 -2.17 16.86 -2.01
CA THR A 193 -2.14 16.66 -0.55
C THR A 193 -3.03 15.51 -0.09
N ASP A 194 -4.08 15.21 -0.86
CA ASP A 194 -4.98 14.09 -0.54
C ASP A 194 -4.27 12.76 -0.75
N THR A 195 -4.04 12.04 0.34
CA THR A 195 -3.26 10.80 0.38
C THR A 195 -3.91 9.69 -0.46
N ASP A 196 -5.24 9.58 -0.44
CA ASP A 196 -5.95 8.57 -1.24
C ASP A 196 -5.76 8.81 -2.74
N THR A 197 -5.90 10.05 -3.19
CA THR A 197 -5.65 10.44 -4.59
C THR A 197 -4.17 10.24 -4.97
N ARG A 198 -3.21 10.49 -4.08
CA ARG A 198 -1.78 10.23 -4.31
C ARG A 198 -1.52 8.75 -4.63
N TYR A 199 -2.13 7.85 -3.90
CA TYR A 199 -1.97 6.41 -4.13
C TYR A 199 -2.68 5.93 -5.41
N ARG A 200 -3.90 6.44 -5.69
CA ARG A 200 -4.68 6.04 -6.87
C ARG A 200 -4.15 6.65 -8.17
N GLN A 201 -3.66 7.88 -8.11
CA GLN A 201 -3.08 8.60 -9.24
C GLN A 201 -1.57 8.80 -9.04
N ARG A 202 -0.86 7.72 -8.76
CA ARG A 202 0.58 7.76 -8.49
C ARG A 202 1.38 8.50 -9.58
N TYR A 203 0.97 8.39 -10.82
CA TYR A 203 1.60 9.12 -11.93
C TYR A 203 1.44 10.65 -11.80
N VAL A 204 0.38 11.14 -11.18
CA VAL A 204 0.23 12.57 -10.84
C VAL A 204 1.07 12.92 -9.62
N ASP A 205 1.04 12.07 -8.59
CA ASP A 205 1.87 12.23 -7.38
C ASP A 205 3.37 12.35 -7.73
N LEU A 206 3.88 11.49 -8.60
CA LEU A 206 5.27 11.54 -9.08
C LEU A 206 5.62 12.81 -9.89
N ILE A 207 4.62 13.47 -10.49
CA ILE A 207 4.82 14.75 -11.19
C ILE A 207 4.86 15.90 -10.18
N MET A 208 3.93 15.90 -9.21
CA MET A 208 3.70 17.03 -8.31
C MET A 208 4.58 17.02 -7.06
N ASN A 209 4.83 15.83 -6.50
CA ASN A 209 5.55 15.62 -5.24
C ASN A 209 6.91 14.98 -5.51
N GLN A 210 7.98 15.79 -5.48
CA GLN A 210 9.34 15.29 -5.73
C GLN A 210 9.79 14.31 -4.65
N GLU A 211 9.35 14.49 -3.42
CA GLU A 211 9.62 13.59 -2.28
C GLU A 211 9.15 12.17 -2.58
N SER A 212 7.94 12.00 -3.13
CA SER A 212 7.45 10.69 -3.55
C SER A 212 8.34 10.04 -4.62
N LYS A 213 8.81 10.83 -5.60
CA LYS A 213 9.73 10.34 -6.63
C LYS A 213 11.06 9.87 -6.03
N GLU A 214 11.60 10.61 -5.07
CA GLU A 214 12.86 10.28 -4.40
C GLU A 214 12.77 8.97 -3.63
N VAL A 215 11.65 8.67 -2.98
CA VAL A 215 11.41 7.39 -2.31
C VAL A 215 11.58 6.22 -3.28
N PHE A 216 10.98 6.29 -4.48
CA PHE A 216 11.07 5.21 -5.46
C PHE A 216 12.45 5.10 -6.13
N ILE A 217 13.16 6.21 -6.30
CA ILE A 217 14.56 6.20 -6.74
C ILE A 217 15.44 5.51 -5.68
N LYS A 218 15.28 5.86 -4.39
CA LYS A 218 15.97 5.22 -3.28
C LYS A 218 15.61 3.74 -3.15
N ARG A 219 14.33 3.37 -3.31
CA ARG A 219 13.90 1.96 -3.34
C ARG A 219 14.66 1.17 -4.40
N SER A 220 14.76 1.70 -5.62
CA SER A 220 15.53 1.06 -6.70
C SER A 220 17.03 0.95 -6.35
N GLN A 221 17.58 1.97 -5.72
CA GLN A 221 18.96 1.96 -5.25
C GLN A 221 19.18 0.91 -4.14
N ILE A 222 18.28 0.81 -3.16
CA ILE A 222 18.34 -0.20 -2.09
C ILE A 222 18.39 -1.61 -2.69
N LEU A 223 17.49 -1.93 -3.60
CA LEU A 223 17.47 -3.25 -4.25
C LEU A 223 18.77 -3.53 -5.03
N LYS A 224 19.30 -2.52 -5.72
CA LYS A 224 20.59 -2.64 -6.40
C LYS A 224 21.73 -2.91 -5.42
N GLU A 225 21.77 -2.19 -4.32
CA GLU A 225 22.84 -2.35 -3.32
C GLU A 225 22.73 -3.66 -2.54
N ILE A 226 21.51 -4.19 -2.30
CA ILE A 226 21.31 -5.54 -1.77
C ILE A 226 21.96 -6.57 -2.71
N ARG A 227 21.69 -6.49 -4.03
CA ARG A 227 22.29 -7.38 -5.02
C ARG A 227 23.82 -7.26 -5.06
N ASN A 228 24.35 -6.04 -5.00
CA ASN A 228 25.80 -5.82 -4.94
C ASN A 228 26.43 -6.44 -3.68
N PHE A 229 25.76 -6.29 -2.52
CA PHE A 229 26.22 -6.86 -1.26
C PHE A 229 26.25 -8.38 -1.27
N LEU A 230 25.19 -9.02 -1.77
CA LEU A 230 25.07 -10.47 -1.86
C LEU A 230 25.98 -11.08 -2.93
N ALA A 231 26.10 -10.43 -4.10
CA ALA A 231 27.04 -10.85 -5.16
C ALA A 231 28.50 -10.83 -4.66
N GLY A 232 28.87 -9.84 -3.84
CA GLY A 232 30.17 -9.78 -3.20
C GLY A 232 30.43 -10.88 -2.14
N ARG A 233 29.45 -11.72 -1.86
CA ARG A 233 29.49 -12.87 -0.93
C ARG A 233 29.14 -14.21 -1.59
N ASP A 234 29.22 -14.24 -2.91
CA ASP A 234 28.97 -15.41 -3.74
C ASP A 234 27.55 -16.02 -3.63
N PHE A 235 26.55 -15.18 -3.32
CA PHE A 235 25.16 -15.58 -3.39
C PHE A 235 24.65 -15.56 -4.83
N MET A 236 23.93 -16.59 -5.23
CA MET A 236 23.25 -16.72 -6.50
C MET A 236 21.81 -16.24 -6.40
N GLU A 237 21.40 -15.25 -7.23
CA GLU A 237 19.99 -14.88 -7.38
C GLU A 237 19.27 -15.93 -8.22
N VAL A 238 18.15 -16.42 -7.74
CA VAL A 238 17.34 -17.46 -8.40
C VAL A 238 15.88 -17.02 -8.48
N GLU A 239 15.11 -17.70 -9.30
CA GLU A 239 13.66 -17.50 -9.43
C GLU A 239 12.95 -18.85 -9.19
N THR A 240 11.91 -18.83 -8.36
CA THR A 240 11.09 -20.00 -8.05
C THR A 240 9.62 -19.76 -8.39
N PRO A 241 8.77 -20.79 -8.48
CA PRO A 241 7.38 -20.61 -8.91
C PRO A 241 6.55 -19.71 -8.00
N MET A 242 5.75 -18.83 -8.61
CA MET A 242 4.72 -18.04 -7.91
C MET A 242 3.41 -18.83 -7.76
N LEU A 243 3.10 -19.72 -8.72
CA LEU A 243 1.97 -20.65 -8.64
C LEU A 243 2.47 -21.96 -8.06
N VAL A 244 1.92 -22.37 -6.94
CA VAL A 244 2.33 -23.55 -6.18
C VAL A 244 1.13 -24.43 -5.88
N SER A 245 1.36 -25.72 -5.76
CA SER A 245 0.33 -26.68 -5.32
C SER A 245 0.12 -26.61 -3.81
N ASN A 246 1.22 -26.41 -3.06
CA ASN A 246 1.20 -26.21 -1.62
C ASN A 246 1.87 -24.89 -1.25
N ALA A 247 1.16 -24.02 -0.51
CA ALA A 247 1.68 -22.76 0.00
C ALA A 247 2.14 -23.02 1.45
N GLY A 248 3.45 -23.06 1.68
CA GLY A 248 4.09 -23.24 2.98
C GLY A 248 5.25 -22.27 3.19
N GLY A 249 5.90 -22.36 4.35
CA GLY A 249 7.01 -21.48 4.74
C GLY A 249 6.58 -20.20 5.45
N ALA A 250 5.30 -20.07 5.80
CA ALA A 250 4.78 -18.99 6.64
C ALA A 250 3.40 -19.36 7.17
N ALA A 251 3.01 -18.82 8.31
CA ALA A 251 1.64 -18.84 8.79
C ALA A 251 0.87 -17.70 8.10
N ALA A 252 0.13 -18.01 7.04
CA ALA A 252 -0.64 -17.04 6.27
C ALA A 252 -1.67 -17.71 5.36
N ARG A 253 -2.81 -17.05 5.14
CA ARG A 253 -3.82 -17.53 4.20
C ARG A 253 -3.41 -17.24 2.74
N PRO A 254 -3.34 -18.26 1.84
CA PRO A 254 -3.01 -18.04 0.43
C PRO A 254 -4.19 -17.49 -0.38
N PHE A 255 -3.88 -16.87 -1.53
CA PHE A 255 -4.85 -16.69 -2.61
C PHE A 255 -4.92 -17.98 -3.44
N GLU A 256 -6.11 -18.41 -3.81
CA GLU A 256 -6.37 -19.59 -4.62
C GLU A 256 -6.85 -19.20 -6.02
N THR A 257 -6.48 -19.98 -7.03
CA THR A 257 -6.92 -19.81 -8.40
C THR A 257 -6.94 -21.14 -9.14
N HIS A 258 -7.68 -21.21 -10.26
CA HIS A 258 -7.79 -22.44 -11.07
C HIS A 258 -6.90 -22.38 -12.30
N TYR A 259 -6.08 -23.40 -12.52
CA TYR A 259 -5.27 -23.56 -13.73
C TYR A 259 -6.02 -24.37 -14.77
N ASN A 260 -6.67 -23.69 -15.70
CA ASN A 260 -7.58 -24.28 -16.68
C ASN A 260 -6.95 -25.40 -17.54
N ALA A 261 -5.68 -25.27 -17.93
CA ALA A 261 -5.02 -26.23 -18.81
C ALA A 261 -4.80 -27.61 -18.15
N LEU A 262 -4.55 -27.63 -16.85
CA LEU A 262 -4.38 -28.86 -16.07
C LEU A 262 -5.66 -29.26 -15.32
N ASN A 263 -6.65 -28.37 -15.26
CA ASN A 263 -7.86 -28.53 -14.46
C ASN A 263 -7.54 -28.78 -12.98
N GLU A 264 -6.64 -27.97 -12.44
CA GLU A 264 -6.13 -28.08 -11.07
C GLU A 264 -6.26 -26.74 -10.35
N ASP A 265 -6.57 -26.78 -9.07
CA ASP A 265 -6.53 -25.61 -8.21
C ASP A 265 -5.10 -25.40 -7.73
N VAL A 266 -4.61 -24.17 -7.88
CA VAL A 266 -3.25 -23.75 -7.48
C VAL A 266 -3.35 -22.53 -6.57
N LYS A 267 -2.31 -22.31 -5.80
CA LYS A 267 -2.21 -21.21 -4.85
C LYS A 267 -1.12 -20.22 -5.28
N LEU A 268 -1.28 -18.96 -4.92
CA LEU A 268 -0.17 -18.02 -4.97
C LEU A 268 0.72 -18.21 -3.74
N ARG A 269 2.03 -18.24 -3.95
CA ARG A 269 3.01 -18.47 -2.86
C ARG A 269 2.91 -17.41 -1.76
N ILE A 270 3.04 -17.82 -0.51
CA ILE A 270 3.07 -16.97 0.68
C ILE A 270 4.49 -16.72 1.21
N SER A 271 5.47 -17.51 0.76
CA SER A 271 6.89 -17.48 1.09
C SER A 271 7.71 -18.07 -0.07
N LEU A 272 9.03 -17.91 -0.02
CA LEU A 272 10.01 -18.46 -0.98
C LEU A 272 10.72 -19.70 -0.42
N GLU A 273 10.58 -19.99 0.86
CA GLU A 273 11.36 -20.85 1.71
C GLU A 273 11.54 -22.27 1.16
N LEU A 274 10.43 -22.99 0.97
CA LEU A 274 10.49 -24.42 0.69
C LEU A 274 11.19 -24.74 -0.65
N TYR A 275 11.06 -23.86 -1.65
CA TYR A 275 11.76 -24.02 -2.93
C TYR A 275 13.25 -23.70 -2.81
N LEU A 276 13.62 -22.66 -2.07
CA LEU A 276 15.02 -22.29 -1.87
C LEU A 276 15.78 -23.37 -1.08
N LYS A 277 15.15 -23.98 -0.07
CA LYS A 277 15.71 -25.12 0.64
C LYS A 277 15.94 -26.35 -0.26
N ARG A 278 15.04 -26.62 -1.22
CA ARG A 278 15.23 -27.68 -2.22
C ARG A 278 16.46 -27.40 -3.10
N LEU A 279 16.79 -26.12 -3.39
CA LEU A 279 18.00 -25.75 -4.11
C LEU A 279 19.26 -26.01 -3.28
N ILE A 280 19.22 -25.79 -1.96
CA ILE A 280 20.31 -26.16 -1.05
C ILE A 280 20.53 -27.68 -1.05
N VAL A 281 19.47 -28.48 -1.01
CA VAL A 281 19.56 -29.95 -1.19
C VAL A 281 20.21 -30.27 -2.53
N GLY A 282 19.91 -29.54 -3.59
CA GLY A 282 20.50 -29.67 -4.92
C GLY A 282 21.97 -29.23 -5.03
N GLY A 283 22.59 -28.74 -3.94
CA GLY A 283 23.99 -28.32 -3.89
C GLY A 283 24.27 -26.88 -4.26
N LEU A 284 23.24 -26.03 -4.39
CA LEU A 284 23.42 -24.58 -4.53
C LEU A 284 23.60 -23.97 -3.13
N GLU A 285 24.87 -23.83 -2.69
CA GLU A 285 25.22 -23.56 -1.30
C GLU A 285 24.81 -22.17 -0.79
N ARG A 286 24.60 -21.18 -1.68
CA ARG A 286 24.20 -19.81 -1.33
C ARG A 286 23.22 -19.28 -2.38
N VAL A 287 21.97 -19.22 -2.02
CA VAL A 287 20.89 -18.77 -2.90
C VAL A 287 20.05 -17.71 -2.27
N TYR A 288 19.52 -16.81 -3.08
CA TYR A 288 18.50 -15.86 -2.65
C TYR A 288 17.51 -15.55 -3.77
N GLU A 289 16.33 -15.15 -3.38
CA GLU A 289 15.33 -14.61 -4.30
C GLU A 289 14.74 -13.33 -3.72
N ILE A 290 14.59 -12.28 -4.55
CA ILE A 290 13.79 -11.10 -4.24
C ILE A 290 12.51 -11.20 -5.05
N GLY A 291 11.41 -11.56 -4.40
CA GLY A 291 10.17 -11.89 -5.09
C GLY A 291 8.92 -11.30 -4.44
N ARG A 292 7.82 -11.32 -5.20
CA ARG A 292 6.50 -11.06 -4.66
C ARG A 292 5.96 -12.29 -3.96
N VAL A 293 5.38 -12.07 -2.80
CA VAL A 293 4.58 -13.04 -2.07
C VAL A 293 3.19 -12.48 -1.81
N PHE A 294 2.23 -13.35 -1.59
CA PHE A 294 0.81 -13.02 -1.59
C PHE A 294 0.16 -13.60 -0.34
N ARG A 295 -0.41 -12.74 0.52
CA ARG A 295 -1.13 -13.17 1.72
C ARG A 295 -2.52 -12.57 1.69
N ASN A 296 -3.54 -13.43 1.78
CA ASN A 296 -4.94 -13.04 1.72
C ASN A 296 -5.43 -12.57 3.09
N GLU A 297 -4.85 -11.47 3.54
CA GLU A 297 -5.05 -10.87 4.85
C GLU A 297 -5.57 -9.43 4.72
N GLY A 298 -5.74 -8.76 5.85
CA GLY A 298 -6.17 -7.36 5.90
C GLY A 298 -5.19 -6.38 5.27
N VAL A 299 -5.66 -5.18 4.95
CA VAL A 299 -4.86 -4.10 4.38
C VAL A 299 -4.84 -2.92 5.35
N ASP A 300 -3.66 -2.59 5.88
CA ASP A 300 -3.44 -1.48 6.80
C ASP A 300 -2.24 -0.60 6.40
N THR A 301 -1.66 0.13 7.33
CA THR A 301 -0.48 0.97 7.12
C THR A 301 0.83 0.17 6.99
N ARG A 302 0.85 -1.08 7.46
CA ARG A 302 2.03 -1.96 7.48
C ARG A 302 1.91 -3.17 6.56
N HIS A 303 0.66 -3.56 6.18
CA HIS A 303 0.36 -4.76 5.41
C HIS A 303 -0.31 -4.42 4.08
N ASN A 304 0.10 -5.14 3.04
CA ASN A 304 -0.49 -5.13 1.70
C ASN A 304 -0.60 -6.59 1.23
N PRO A 305 -1.68 -7.00 0.56
CA PRO A 305 -1.90 -8.41 0.22
C PRO A 305 -0.84 -9.00 -0.71
N GLU A 306 -0.12 -8.18 -1.42
CA GLU A 306 1.11 -8.51 -2.14
C GLU A 306 2.25 -7.59 -1.70
N PHE A 307 3.40 -8.15 -1.41
CA PHE A 307 4.58 -7.39 -0.97
C PHE A 307 5.87 -8.03 -1.43
N THR A 308 6.99 -7.31 -1.30
CA THR A 308 8.30 -7.82 -1.70
C THR A 308 9.01 -8.42 -0.50
N LEU A 309 9.31 -9.69 -0.60
CA LEU A 309 10.13 -10.44 0.34
C LEU A 309 11.48 -10.77 -0.32
N MET A 310 12.54 -10.76 0.44
CA MET A 310 13.80 -11.40 0.08
C MET A 310 14.05 -12.53 1.06
N GLU A 311 14.23 -13.73 0.54
CA GLU A 311 14.72 -14.86 1.35
C GLU A 311 16.05 -15.33 0.80
N LEU A 312 16.96 -15.69 1.70
CA LEU A 312 18.24 -16.27 1.35
C LEU A 312 18.60 -17.42 2.28
N TYR A 313 19.33 -18.38 1.71
CA TYR A 313 19.77 -19.58 2.41
C TYR A 313 21.24 -19.82 2.12
N GLN A 314 21.99 -20.17 3.17
CA GLN A 314 23.41 -20.47 3.08
C GLN A 314 23.72 -21.76 3.81
N ALA A 315 24.30 -22.73 3.08
CA ALA A 315 24.79 -23.96 3.65
C ALA A 315 26.01 -23.72 4.55
N TYR A 316 26.20 -24.60 5.53
CA TYR A 316 27.33 -24.62 6.47
C TYR A 316 27.43 -23.38 7.36
N THR A 317 26.30 -22.78 7.68
CA THR A 317 26.13 -21.70 8.65
C THR A 317 24.89 -21.95 9.51
N ASP A 318 24.71 -21.11 10.52
CA ASP A 318 23.62 -21.15 11.48
C ASP A 318 22.95 -19.77 11.63
N TYR A 319 22.02 -19.66 12.57
CA TYR A 319 21.31 -18.41 12.85
C TYR A 319 22.24 -17.29 13.35
N GLU A 320 23.38 -17.59 14.00
CA GLU A 320 24.37 -16.56 14.42
C GLU A 320 25.07 -15.97 13.19
N GLY A 321 25.44 -16.82 12.21
CA GLY A 321 25.94 -16.34 10.92
C GLY A 321 24.94 -15.47 10.17
N MET A 322 23.64 -15.75 10.28
CA MET A 322 22.58 -14.90 9.73
C MET A 322 22.47 -13.55 10.46
N MET A 323 22.70 -13.49 11.78
CA MET A 323 22.78 -12.21 12.51
C MET A 323 23.92 -11.34 12.00
N GLU A 324 25.13 -11.92 11.82
CA GLU A 324 26.31 -11.19 11.30
C GLU A 324 26.08 -10.67 9.89
N LEU A 325 25.47 -11.50 9.01
CA LEU A 325 25.10 -11.10 7.66
C LEU A 325 24.13 -9.92 7.68
N THR A 326 23.08 -10.01 8.50
CA THR A 326 22.04 -8.99 8.65
C THR A 326 22.61 -7.66 9.13
N GLU A 327 23.36 -7.69 10.23
CA GLU A 327 23.98 -6.49 10.79
C GLU A 327 24.91 -5.80 9.78
N SER A 328 25.71 -6.59 9.06
CA SER A 328 26.63 -6.05 8.04
C SER A 328 25.89 -5.49 6.83
N MET A 329 24.78 -6.11 6.41
CA MET A 329 23.95 -5.64 5.29
C MET A 329 23.22 -4.33 5.64
N PHE A 330 22.59 -4.25 6.80
CA PHE A 330 21.88 -3.04 7.21
C PHE A 330 22.84 -1.84 7.33
N ARG A 331 24.02 -2.04 7.92
CA ARG A 331 25.08 -1.02 7.99
C ARG A 331 25.51 -0.58 6.59
N TYR A 332 25.81 -1.52 5.71
CA TYR A 332 26.20 -1.25 4.32
C TYR A 332 25.13 -0.45 3.56
N LEU A 333 23.87 -0.83 3.68
CA LEU A 333 22.75 -0.14 2.99
C LEU A 333 22.57 1.28 3.53
N ALA A 334 22.63 1.48 4.84
CA ALA A 334 22.54 2.81 5.44
C ALA A 334 23.66 3.74 4.94
N GLU A 335 24.90 3.27 4.88
CA GLU A 335 26.03 4.04 4.34
C GLU A 335 25.85 4.36 2.85
N LYS A 336 25.43 3.39 2.03
CA LYS A 336 25.33 3.54 0.58
C LYS A 336 24.13 4.38 0.14
N VAL A 337 23.02 4.30 0.85
CA VAL A 337 21.76 4.92 0.46
C VAL A 337 21.49 6.22 1.22
N CYS A 338 21.78 6.23 2.54
CA CYS A 338 21.51 7.38 3.39
C CYS A 338 22.79 8.23 3.62
N GLY A 339 23.97 7.71 3.27
CA GLY A 339 25.26 8.38 3.51
C GLY A 339 25.70 8.39 4.98
N SER A 340 25.00 7.71 5.87
CA SER A 340 25.26 7.62 7.30
C SER A 340 24.63 6.34 7.86
N THR A 341 25.29 5.73 8.86
CA THR A 341 24.72 4.62 9.64
C THR A 341 23.68 5.08 10.66
N LYS A 342 23.66 6.37 10.97
CA LYS A 342 22.60 6.98 11.79
C LYS A 342 21.52 7.53 10.88
N ILE A 343 20.33 6.98 11.01
CA ILE A 343 19.15 7.35 10.24
C ILE A 343 18.09 7.94 11.18
N SER A 344 17.18 8.73 10.64
CA SER A 344 16.00 9.20 11.36
C SER A 344 14.78 8.53 10.79
N TYR A 345 13.91 8.01 11.64
CA TYR A 345 12.61 7.52 11.26
C TYR A 345 11.54 8.13 12.17
N ASN A 346 10.60 8.87 11.60
CA ASN A 346 9.57 9.62 12.32
C ASN A 346 10.13 10.46 13.49
N GLY A 347 11.29 11.10 13.25
CA GLY A 347 11.99 11.91 14.25
C GLY A 347 12.77 11.13 15.32
N VAL A 348 12.78 9.80 15.26
CA VAL A 348 13.57 8.94 16.15
C VAL A 348 14.90 8.60 15.49
N GLU A 349 16.02 8.85 16.18
CA GLU A 349 17.36 8.44 15.71
C GLU A 349 17.53 6.93 15.92
N ILE A 350 17.89 6.22 14.84
CA ILE A 350 18.24 4.80 14.82
C ILE A 350 19.69 4.68 14.38
N ASP A 351 20.51 3.98 15.17
CA ASP A 351 21.95 3.82 14.93
C ASP A 351 22.26 2.40 14.44
N LEU A 352 22.33 2.23 13.11
CA LEU A 352 22.70 0.97 12.45
C LEU A 352 24.22 0.71 12.44
N GLY A 353 25.01 1.64 12.95
CA GLY A 353 26.47 1.52 13.03
C GLY A 353 26.98 0.78 14.27
N LYS A 354 26.16 0.72 15.33
CA LYS A 354 26.48 -0.03 16.55
C LYS A 354 26.18 -1.51 16.40
N PRO A 355 26.81 -2.39 17.20
CA PRO A 355 26.34 -3.77 17.33
C PRO A 355 24.88 -3.81 17.75
N PHE A 356 24.08 -4.63 17.09
CA PHE A 356 22.67 -4.80 17.43
C PHE A 356 22.54 -5.52 18.77
N ALA A 357 21.55 -5.12 19.56
CA ALA A 357 21.29 -5.78 20.83
C ALA A 357 20.80 -7.22 20.60
N ARG A 358 21.15 -8.11 21.53
CA ARG A 358 20.72 -9.52 21.53
C ARG A 358 19.99 -9.82 22.82
N MET A 359 18.81 -10.39 22.74
CA MET A 359 17.96 -10.71 23.89
C MET A 359 17.14 -11.96 23.58
N THR A 360 16.99 -12.87 24.55
CA THR A 360 16.05 -13.98 24.38
C THR A 360 14.60 -13.49 24.52
N MET A 361 13.64 -14.18 23.89
CA MET A 361 12.23 -13.85 24.01
C MET A 361 11.77 -13.86 25.47
N ILE A 362 12.21 -14.83 26.25
CA ILE A 362 11.91 -14.93 27.70
C ILE A 362 12.49 -13.75 28.48
N ASP A 363 13.76 -13.38 28.20
CA ASP A 363 14.38 -12.23 28.88
C ASP A 363 13.67 -10.90 28.53
N ALA A 364 13.19 -10.77 27.28
CA ALA A 364 12.40 -9.62 26.88
C ALA A 364 11.09 -9.54 27.68
N ILE A 365 10.35 -10.64 27.76
CA ILE A 365 9.10 -10.69 28.53
C ILE A 365 9.38 -10.43 30.04
N LYS A 366 10.42 -11.01 30.57
CA LYS A 366 10.84 -10.76 31.96
C LYS A 366 11.15 -9.28 32.21
N LYS A 367 11.82 -8.63 31.26
CA LYS A 367 12.19 -7.21 31.35
C LYS A 367 10.97 -6.28 31.24
N TYR A 368 10.07 -6.53 30.32
CA TYR A 368 9.00 -5.58 29.98
C TYR A 368 7.64 -5.94 30.61
N ALA A 369 7.31 -7.22 30.77
CA ALA A 369 6.09 -7.69 31.43
C ALA A 369 6.31 -8.10 32.90
N GLY A 370 7.56 -8.31 33.34
CA GLY A 370 7.87 -8.79 34.69
C GLY A 370 7.58 -10.28 34.91
N VAL A 371 7.30 -11.05 33.88
CA VAL A 371 6.94 -12.47 33.92
C VAL A 371 8.13 -13.32 33.48
N ASP A 372 8.50 -14.31 34.28
CA ASP A 372 9.58 -15.26 33.96
C ASP A 372 8.98 -16.62 33.52
N PHE A 373 8.85 -16.83 32.21
CA PHE A 373 8.28 -18.06 31.66
C PHE A 373 9.14 -19.31 31.86
N ASP A 374 10.41 -19.17 32.21
CA ASP A 374 11.23 -20.33 32.61
C ASP A 374 10.76 -20.93 33.95
N GLN A 375 10.00 -20.17 34.75
CA GLN A 375 9.38 -20.65 36.01
C GLN A 375 7.95 -21.17 35.82
N VAL A 376 7.37 -21.04 34.63
CA VAL A 376 6.00 -21.50 34.31
C VAL A 376 6.06 -22.99 33.91
N PRO A 377 5.42 -23.91 34.65
CA PRO A 377 5.66 -25.33 34.47
C PRO A 377 4.98 -25.95 33.23
N ASP A 378 3.79 -25.49 32.87
CA ASP A 378 2.93 -26.12 31.88
C ASP A 378 1.94 -25.15 31.22
N ASP A 379 1.16 -25.67 30.25
CA ASP A 379 0.16 -24.91 29.47
C ASP A 379 -0.92 -24.29 30.38
N ALA A 380 -1.37 -25.04 31.41
CA ALA A 380 -2.41 -24.54 32.31
C ALA A 380 -1.93 -23.33 33.13
N ALA A 381 -0.68 -23.39 33.60
CA ALA A 381 -0.07 -22.27 34.32
C ALA A 381 0.16 -21.06 33.38
N ALA A 382 0.53 -21.28 32.09
CA ALA A 382 0.68 -20.24 31.11
C ALA A 382 -0.65 -19.56 30.77
N LYS A 383 -1.71 -20.32 30.54
CA LYS A 383 -3.08 -19.80 30.30
C LYS A 383 -3.59 -19.01 31.51
N LYS A 384 -3.34 -19.47 32.73
CA LYS A 384 -3.69 -18.73 33.94
C LYS A 384 -2.99 -17.36 34.01
N LEU A 385 -1.70 -17.29 33.61
CA LEU A 385 -0.99 -16.02 33.52
C LEU A 385 -1.59 -15.11 32.45
N ALA A 386 -1.99 -15.65 31.30
CA ALA A 386 -2.68 -14.89 30.27
C ALA A 386 -4.00 -14.30 30.80
N ASP A 387 -4.79 -15.07 31.54
CA ASP A 387 -6.00 -14.58 32.21
C ASP A 387 -5.70 -13.46 33.22
N GLU A 388 -4.66 -13.61 34.04
CA GLU A 388 -4.24 -12.61 35.04
C GLU A 388 -3.76 -11.30 34.36
N HIS A 389 -3.21 -11.39 33.15
CA HIS A 389 -2.73 -10.26 32.36
C HIS A 389 -3.73 -9.77 31.32
N HIS A 390 -4.94 -10.33 31.25
CA HIS A 390 -6.01 -10.01 30.29
C HIS A 390 -5.59 -10.18 28.81
N ILE A 391 -4.74 -11.17 28.54
CA ILE A 391 -4.34 -11.56 27.17
C ILE A 391 -5.34 -12.61 26.67
N GLU A 392 -5.95 -12.33 25.53
CA GLU A 392 -6.85 -13.26 24.87
C GLU A 392 -6.06 -14.40 24.20
N TYR A 393 -6.54 -15.63 24.33
CA TYR A 393 -5.93 -16.80 23.73
C TYR A 393 -7.00 -17.82 23.29
N GLU A 394 -6.64 -18.71 22.37
CA GLU A 394 -7.51 -19.81 21.96
C GLU A 394 -7.29 -21.08 22.79
N GLU A 395 -8.33 -21.94 22.89
CA GLU A 395 -8.25 -23.17 23.71
C GLU A 395 -7.12 -24.10 23.25
N ARG A 396 -6.80 -24.11 21.94
CA ARG A 396 -5.71 -24.92 21.35
C ARG A 396 -4.31 -24.42 21.72
N HIS A 397 -4.15 -23.17 22.15
CA HIS A 397 -2.84 -22.60 22.45
C HIS A 397 -2.14 -23.33 23.58
N LYS A 398 -0.84 -23.57 23.39
CA LYS A 398 0.10 -24.15 24.35
C LYS A 398 0.94 -23.06 25.01
N LYS A 399 1.84 -23.45 25.90
CA LYS A 399 2.71 -22.51 26.61
C LYS A 399 3.51 -21.63 25.64
N GLY A 400 4.04 -22.20 24.54
CA GLY A 400 4.81 -21.44 23.56
C GLY A 400 4.00 -20.36 22.84
N ASP A 401 2.74 -20.66 22.50
CA ASP A 401 1.83 -19.67 21.90
C ASP A 401 1.54 -18.52 22.89
N ILE A 402 1.32 -18.84 24.17
CA ILE A 402 1.11 -17.83 25.22
C ILE A 402 2.37 -16.97 25.41
N VAL A 403 3.57 -17.56 25.35
CA VAL A 403 4.83 -16.77 25.38
C VAL A 403 4.87 -15.75 24.24
N ASN A 404 4.48 -16.16 23.04
CA ASN A 404 4.42 -15.25 21.89
C ASN A 404 3.43 -14.10 22.10
N LEU A 405 2.22 -14.40 22.58
CA LEU A 405 1.20 -13.38 22.87
C LEU A 405 1.68 -12.37 23.93
N PHE A 406 2.41 -12.82 24.96
CA PHE A 406 3.04 -11.92 25.92
C PHE A 406 4.12 -11.04 25.30
N PHE A 407 4.90 -11.59 24.38
CA PHE A 407 5.93 -10.84 23.67
C PHE A 407 5.31 -9.75 22.78
N GLU A 408 4.31 -10.08 22.00
CA GLU A 408 3.57 -9.13 21.16
C GLU A 408 2.95 -7.99 21.97
N GLU A 409 2.28 -8.32 23.07
CA GLU A 409 1.58 -7.31 23.89
C GLU A 409 2.55 -6.37 24.63
N TYR A 410 3.63 -6.89 25.20
CA TYR A 410 4.48 -6.12 26.13
C TYR A 410 5.82 -5.69 25.56
N CYS A 411 6.40 -6.41 24.60
CA CYS A 411 7.79 -6.23 24.22
C CYS A 411 7.99 -5.48 22.89
N GLU A 412 7.23 -5.79 21.85
CA GLU A 412 7.45 -5.23 20.50
C GLU A 412 7.52 -3.70 20.49
N LYS A 413 6.58 -3.06 21.18
CA LYS A 413 6.46 -1.60 21.29
C LYS A 413 7.65 -0.91 21.96
N GLU A 414 8.49 -1.65 22.68
CA GLU A 414 9.66 -1.16 23.40
C GLU A 414 10.96 -1.30 22.59
N LEU A 415 10.92 -2.02 21.45
CA LEU A 415 12.10 -2.34 20.64
C LEU A 415 12.36 -1.27 19.58
N ILE A 416 12.92 -0.15 19.99
CA ILE A 416 13.21 1.00 19.12
C ILE A 416 14.52 0.83 18.36
N GLN A 417 15.64 0.55 19.09
CA GLN A 417 16.94 0.31 18.46
C GLN A 417 17.03 -1.14 17.96
N PRO A 418 17.83 -1.40 16.91
CA PRO A 418 17.95 -2.74 16.35
C PRO A 418 18.27 -3.80 17.41
N THR A 419 17.37 -4.75 17.57
CA THR A 419 17.46 -5.80 18.61
C THR A 419 17.07 -7.15 18.02
N PHE A 420 17.97 -8.13 18.11
CA PHE A 420 17.68 -9.53 17.82
C PHE A 420 16.96 -10.15 19.01
N ILE A 421 15.75 -10.63 18.81
CA ILE A 421 14.99 -11.45 19.76
C ILE A 421 15.20 -12.90 19.39
N MET A 422 15.75 -13.69 20.32
CA MET A 422 16.26 -15.04 20.07
C MET A 422 15.52 -16.08 20.90
N ASP A 423 15.79 -17.35 20.59
CA ASP A 423 15.34 -18.51 21.38
C ASP A 423 13.82 -18.58 21.52
N HIS A 424 13.14 -18.56 20.36
CA HIS A 424 11.68 -18.67 20.27
C HIS A 424 11.20 -20.06 20.72
N PRO A 425 9.94 -20.16 21.21
CA PRO A 425 9.31 -21.45 21.50
C PRO A 425 9.21 -22.35 20.27
N ILE A 426 9.28 -23.66 20.52
CA ILE A 426 9.20 -24.68 19.48
C ILE A 426 7.82 -24.74 18.81
N GLU A 427 6.75 -24.45 19.57
CA GLU A 427 5.37 -24.50 19.12
C GLU A 427 5.08 -23.58 17.95
N ILE A 428 5.71 -22.40 17.94
CA ILE A 428 5.53 -21.38 16.89
C ILE A 428 6.62 -21.40 15.81
N SER A 429 7.41 -22.48 15.72
CA SER A 429 8.59 -22.53 14.87
C SER A 429 8.73 -23.87 14.13
N PRO A 430 7.81 -24.20 13.21
CA PRO A 430 7.69 -25.56 12.64
C PRO A 430 8.87 -25.97 11.73
N LEU A 431 9.64 -25.03 11.18
CA LEU A 431 10.71 -25.27 10.19
C LEU A 431 12.12 -25.07 10.76
N THR A 432 12.23 -24.85 12.08
CA THR A 432 13.46 -24.46 12.75
C THR A 432 14.07 -25.58 13.59
N LYS A 433 15.39 -25.65 13.61
CA LYS A 433 16.15 -26.61 14.41
C LYS A 433 16.01 -26.32 15.90
N LYS A 434 15.79 -27.40 16.69
CA LYS A 434 15.78 -27.34 18.16
C LYS A 434 17.13 -26.90 18.69
N LYS A 435 17.12 -26.12 19.76
CA LYS A 435 18.34 -25.76 20.48
C LYS A 435 18.87 -26.97 21.26
N PRO A 436 20.13 -27.39 21.08
CA PRO A 436 20.65 -28.58 21.75
C PRO A 436 20.64 -28.50 23.28
N SER A 437 20.77 -27.30 23.82
CA SER A 437 20.81 -27.06 25.28
C SER A 437 19.41 -27.03 25.92
N ASP A 438 18.37 -26.73 25.13
CA ASP A 438 16.98 -26.66 25.59
C ASP A 438 16.04 -26.94 24.42
N PRO A 439 15.58 -28.20 24.23
CA PRO A 439 14.74 -28.59 23.10
C PRO A 439 13.33 -27.99 23.07
N THR A 440 12.92 -27.25 24.10
CA THR A 440 11.68 -26.48 24.09
C THR A 440 11.82 -25.15 23.37
N LYS A 441 13.04 -24.75 23.04
CA LYS A 441 13.42 -23.56 22.29
C LYS A 441 14.09 -23.94 20.98
N VAL A 442 14.08 -23.03 20.03
CA VAL A 442 14.69 -23.22 18.71
C VAL A 442 15.76 -22.17 18.42
N GLU A 443 16.68 -22.48 17.51
CA GLU A 443 17.70 -21.57 17.00
C GLU A 443 17.10 -20.61 15.98
N ARG A 444 16.31 -19.65 16.47
CA ARG A 444 15.60 -18.62 15.70
C ARG A 444 15.86 -17.24 16.30
N PHE A 445 15.89 -16.24 15.43
CA PHE A 445 15.77 -14.87 15.84
C PHE A 445 14.83 -14.10 14.91
N GLU A 446 14.26 -13.05 15.46
CA GLU A 446 13.63 -11.95 14.71
C GLU A 446 14.36 -10.66 15.03
N LEU A 447 14.61 -9.85 14.00
CA LEU A 447 15.18 -8.51 14.18
C LEU A 447 14.05 -7.50 14.29
N PHE A 448 13.95 -6.86 15.43
CA PHE A 448 13.07 -5.71 15.63
C PHE A 448 13.85 -4.41 15.51
N CYS A 449 13.25 -3.43 14.83
CA CYS A 449 13.74 -2.07 14.73
C CYS A 449 12.55 -1.13 14.61
N ASN A 450 12.50 -0.08 15.44
CA ASN A 450 11.38 0.85 15.49
C ASN A 450 10.01 0.16 15.66
N THR A 451 9.94 -0.76 16.61
CA THR A 451 8.72 -1.57 16.93
C THR A 451 8.27 -2.53 15.82
N TRP A 452 9.07 -2.77 14.78
CA TRP A 452 8.72 -3.62 13.66
C TRP A 452 9.69 -4.78 13.52
N GLU A 453 9.15 -5.94 13.23
CA GLU A 453 9.92 -7.07 12.71
C GLU A 453 10.44 -6.71 11.30
N MET A 454 11.76 -6.71 11.16
CA MET A 454 12.47 -6.41 9.91
C MET A 454 12.86 -7.66 9.15
N CYS A 455 13.19 -8.73 9.87
CA CYS A 455 13.53 -10.02 9.32
C CYS A 455 13.33 -11.14 10.35
N ASN A 456 13.17 -12.37 9.84
CA ASN A 456 13.04 -13.59 10.61
C ASN A 456 14.04 -14.62 10.06
N ALA A 457 14.80 -15.26 10.94
CA ALA A 457 15.88 -16.18 10.57
C ALA A 457 16.07 -17.29 11.57
N TYR A 458 16.58 -18.40 11.07
CA TYR A 458 16.87 -19.56 11.92
C TYR A 458 17.92 -20.50 11.32
N SER A 459 18.42 -21.41 12.18
CA SER A 459 19.08 -22.62 11.72
C SER A 459 18.02 -23.57 11.21
N GLU A 460 18.14 -23.98 9.95
CA GLU A 460 17.14 -24.77 9.24
C GLU A 460 17.01 -26.18 9.82
N LEU A 461 15.77 -26.62 10.05
CA LEU A 461 15.49 -28.00 10.40
C LEU A 461 15.80 -28.88 9.18
N ASN A 462 16.81 -29.73 9.31
CA ASN A 462 17.26 -30.66 8.26
C ASN A 462 17.12 -32.14 8.63
N ASP A 463 16.43 -32.42 9.73
CA ASP A 463 16.04 -33.79 10.12
C ASP A 463 14.64 -34.08 9.54
N PRO A 464 14.51 -35.00 8.55
CA PRO A 464 13.23 -35.29 7.91
C PRO A 464 12.23 -35.93 8.88
N ILE A 465 12.70 -36.63 9.92
CA ILE A 465 11.83 -37.31 10.91
C ILE A 465 11.19 -36.24 11.81
N ASP A 466 12.01 -35.35 12.39
CA ASP A 466 11.51 -34.23 13.21
C ASP A 466 10.60 -33.32 12.36
N GLN A 467 10.97 -33.03 11.10
CA GLN A 467 10.14 -32.21 10.22
C GLN A 467 8.76 -32.82 9.95
N ARG A 468 8.69 -34.13 9.75
CA ARG A 468 7.41 -34.84 9.57
C ARG A 468 6.53 -34.74 10.82
N GLU A 469 7.13 -34.88 12.02
CA GLU A 469 6.42 -34.71 13.29
C GLU A 469 5.87 -33.28 13.45
N ARG A 470 6.66 -32.24 13.01
CA ARG A 470 6.22 -30.85 13.06
C ARG A 470 5.05 -30.58 12.11
N PHE A 471 5.13 -31.06 10.87
CA PHE A 471 4.04 -30.95 9.91
C PHE A 471 2.77 -31.68 10.41
N ALA A 472 2.89 -32.87 10.99
CA ALA A 472 1.74 -33.54 11.56
C ALA A 472 1.07 -32.75 12.70
N ALA A 473 1.87 -32.02 13.49
CA ALA A 473 1.34 -31.10 14.51
C ALA A 473 0.61 -29.88 13.88
N GLN A 474 1.14 -29.34 12.77
CA GLN A 474 0.49 -28.26 12.02
C GLN A 474 -0.82 -28.72 11.36
N ASP A 475 -0.84 -29.91 10.74
CA ASP A 475 -2.06 -30.50 10.20
C ASP A 475 -3.15 -30.70 11.29
N ALA A 476 -2.73 -31.04 12.51
CA ALA A 476 -3.65 -31.15 13.65
C ALA A 476 -4.21 -29.79 14.06
N ASN A 477 -3.40 -28.73 14.02
CA ASN A 477 -3.86 -27.35 14.28
C ASN A 477 -4.83 -26.88 13.18
N ALA A 478 -4.54 -27.17 11.91
CA ALA A 478 -5.45 -26.88 10.80
C ALA A 478 -6.80 -27.59 10.98
N ALA A 479 -6.79 -28.88 11.37
CA ALA A 479 -8.01 -29.63 11.68
C ALA A 479 -8.78 -29.08 12.89
N ALA A 480 -8.10 -28.37 13.79
CA ALA A 480 -8.70 -27.68 14.94
C ALA A 480 -9.21 -26.25 14.60
N GLY A 481 -9.11 -25.83 13.32
CA GLY A 481 -9.64 -24.57 12.84
C GLY A 481 -8.61 -23.44 12.66
N ASP A 482 -7.32 -23.78 12.62
CA ASP A 482 -6.26 -22.83 12.30
C ASP A 482 -6.11 -22.69 10.78
N ASP A 483 -6.71 -21.64 10.21
CA ASP A 483 -6.67 -21.38 8.77
C ASP A 483 -5.27 -20.95 8.25
N GLU A 484 -4.33 -20.66 9.15
CA GLU A 484 -2.96 -20.23 8.84
C GLU A 484 -1.92 -21.33 9.05
N ALA A 485 -2.34 -22.50 9.59
CA ALA A 485 -1.43 -23.62 9.82
C ALA A 485 -0.87 -24.17 8.49
N GLU A 486 0.41 -24.52 8.52
CA GLU A 486 1.07 -25.13 7.37
C GLU A 486 0.58 -26.58 7.14
N HIS A 487 0.44 -26.95 5.87
CA HIS A 487 0.12 -28.33 5.49
C HIS A 487 1.37 -29.13 5.16
N THR A 488 1.32 -30.44 5.43
CA THR A 488 2.40 -31.38 5.07
C THR A 488 2.75 -31.28 3.58
N ASP A 489 4.02 -31.00 3.28
CA ASP A 489 4.61 -31.03 1.95
C ASP A 489 5.49 -32.30 1.79
N GLU A 490 4.91 -33.34 1.20
CA GLU A 490 5.61 -34.63 1.00
C GLU A 490 6.80 -34.49 0.05
N ASP A 491 6.76 -33.60 -0.95
CA ASP A 491 7.88 -33.38 -1.85
C ASP A 491 9.05 -32.68 -1.14
N PHE A 492 8.76 -31.77 -0.23
CA PHE A 492 9.78 -31.16 0.62
C PHE A 492 10.39 -32.19 1.60
N LEU A 493 9.58 -33.04 2.22
CA LEU A 493 10.08 -34.13 3.08
C LEU A 493 10.97 -35.10 2.31
N ASN A 494 10.58 -35.48 1.10
CA ASN A 494 11.41 -36.32 0.22
C ASN A 494 12.75 -35.65 -0.11
N ALA A 495 12.75 -34.32 -0.33
CA ALA A 495 14.00 -33.57 -0.53
C ALA A 495 14.88 -33.59 0.71
N LEU A 496 14.34 -33.45 1.92
CA LEU A 496 15.10 -33.56 3.17
C LEU A 496 15.67 -34.99 3.37
N GLU A 497 14.93 -36.01 2.98
CA GLU A 497 15.40 -37.41 3.05
C GLU A 497 16.59 -37.68 2.12
N ILE A 498 16.73 -36.95 1.00
CA ILE A 498 17.93 -36.96 0.15
C ILE A 498 19.13 -36.39 0.88
N GLY A 499 18.91 -35.43 1.77
CA GLY A 499 19.91 -34.83 2.65
C GLY A 499 20.12 -33.36 2.40
N MET A 500 19.81 -32.53 3.40
CA MET A 500 20.11 -31.12 3.42
C MET A 500 21.28 -30.84 4.38
N PRO A 501 22.33 -30.12 3.95
CA PRO A 501 23.43 -29.73 4.86
C PRO A 501 22.93 -28.84 5.98
N PRO A 502 23.68 -28.63 7.08
CA PRO A 502 23.44 -27.57 8.04
C PRO A 502 23.33 -26.23 7.29
N THR A 503 22.25 -25.50 7.51
CA THR A 503 21.92 -24.32 6.72
C THR A 503 21.34 -23.24 7.63
N GLY A 504 21.74 -21.99 7.42
CA GLY A 504 21.07 -20.83 7.97
C GLY A 504 20.19 -20.16 6.89
N GLY A 505 18.98 -19.81 7.25
CA GLY A 505 18.03 -19.12 6.38
C GLY A 505 17.49 -17.86 7.01
N ILE A 506 17.07 -16.90 6.16
CA ILE A 506 16.51 -15.63 6.62
C ILE A 506 15.56 -15.02 5.58
N GLY A 507 14.45 -14.49 6.05
CA GLY A 507 13.50 -13.70 5.28
C GLY A 507 13.50 -12.21 5.70
N TYR A 508 13.61 -11.31 4.72
CA TYR A 508 13.60 -9.86 4.93
C TYR A 508 12.36 -9.23 4.30
N GLY A 509 11.61 -8.46 5.08
CA GLY A 509 10.56 -7.59 4.56
C GLY A 509 11.15 -6.39 3.82
N ILE A 510 11.31 -6.49 2.51
CA ILE A 510 11.95 -5.42 1.70
C ILE A 510 11.17 -4.11 1.78
N ASP A 511 9.84 -4.17 1.77
CA ASP A 511 9.03 -2.96 1.86
C ASP A 511 9.25 -2.26 3.21
N ARG A 512 9.32 -2.99 4.33
CA ARG A 512 9.65 -2.44 5.65
C ARG A 512 11.06 -1.85 5.71
N LEU A 513 12.04 -2.52 5.10
CA LEU A 513 13.41 -2.01 5.01
C LEU A 513 13.46 -0.70 4.21
N VAL A 514 12.73 -0.61 3.09
CA VAL A 514 12.63 0.62 2.31
C VAL A 514 11.95 1.72 3.13
N MET A 515 10.85 1.42 3.84
CA MET A 515 10.18 2.38 4.72
C MET A 515 11.16 2.96 5.75
N LEU A 516 11.94 2.10 6.40
CA LEU A 516 12.93 2.49 7.40
C LEU A 516 14.01 3.44 6.82
N LEU A 517 14.58 3.08 5.66
CA LEU A 517 15.68 3.84 5.03
C LEU A 517 15.21 5.10 4.27
N THR A 518 13.91 5.29 4.07
CA THR A 518 13.35 6.45 3.37
C THR A 518 12.46 7.33 4.24
N ASP A 519 12.35 7.02 5.54
CA ASP A 519 11.45 7.71 6.48
C ASP A 519 9.98 7.72 6.00
N SER A 520 9.53 6.60 5.41
CA SER A 520 8.17 6.44 4.91
C SER A 520 7.27 5.78 5.97
N GLN A 521 6.13 6.41 6.29
CA GLN A 521 5.32 6.01 7.44
C GLN A 521 4.32 4.89 7.13
N ALA A 522 4.01 4.65 5.85
CA ALA A 522 3.10 3.62 5.42
C ALA A 522 3.66 2.79 4.26
N ILE A 523 3.33 1.50 4.23
CA ILE A 523 3.75 0.60 3.15
C ILE A 523 3.31 1.11 1.77
N ARG A 524 2.17 1.81 1.70
CA ARG A 524 1.65 2.42 0.46
C ARG A 524 2.54 3.55 -0.06
N ASP A 525 3.34 4.18 0.79
CA ASP A 525 4.30 5.22 0.38
C ASP A 525 5.45 4.64 -0.44
N VAL A 526 5.83 3.39 -0.17
CA VAL A 526 6.93 2.69 -0.83
C VAL A 526 6.50 1.73 -1.92
N LEU A 527 5.19 1.57 -2.15
CA LEU A 527 4.61 0.82 -3.26
C LEU A 527 4.16 1.78 -4.37
N LEU A 528 4.57 1.52 -5.63
CA LEU A 528 4.17 2.36 -6.77
C LEU A 528 2.65 2.34 -6.95
N PHE A 529 2.04 1.16 -6.95
CA PHE A 529 0.60 0.97 -7.11
C PHE A 529 0.10 0.03 -5.98
N PRO A 530 -0.16 0.59 -4.79
CA PRO A 530 -0.67 -0.21 -3.67
C PRO A 530 -2.11 -0.66 -3.95
N THR A 531 -2.49 -1.78 -3.33
CA THR A 531 -3.89 -2.22 -3.34
C THR A 531 -4.77 -1.20 -2.62
N MET A 532 -5.79 -0.71 -3.32
CA MET A 532 -6.71 0.30 -2.82
C MET A 532 -8.14 -0.23 -2.83
N LYS A 533 -8.92 0.10 -1.80
CA LYS A 533 -10.34 -0.20 -1.81
C LYS A 533 -11.03 0.49 -2.97
N PRO A 534 -11.99 -0.17 -3.67
CA PRO A 534 -12.78 0.47 -4.71
C PRO A 534 -13.47 1.75 -4.21
N LEU A 535 -13.55 2.77 -5.05
CA LEU A 535 -14.40 3.92 -4.77
C LEU A 535 -15.85 3.52 -5.04
N ASN A 536 -16.74 3.77 -4.09
CA ASN A 536 -18.17 3.51 -4.25
C ASN A 536 -18.69 4.16 -5.55
N GLY A 537 -19.28 3.37 -6.43
CA GLY A 537 -19.91 3.82 -7.68
C GLY A 537 -19.03 3.75 -8.94
N VAL A 538 -17.83 3.23 -8.91
CA VAL A 538 -17.05 2.96 -10.13
C VAL A 538 -17.47 1.61 -10.71
N LYS A 539 -18.21 1.65 -11.82
CA LYS A 539 -18.46 0.48 -12.67
C LYS A 539 -17.15 0.07 -13.35
N ASP A 540 -16.88 -1.23 -13.45
CA ASP A 540 -15.80 -1.71 -14.30
C ASP A 540 -16.08 -1.39 -15.78
N GLU A 541 -15.08 -1.56 -16.66
CA GLU A 541 -15.20 -1.28 -18.09
C GLU A 541 -16.30 -2.12 -18.79
N ASN A 542 -16.81 -3.16 -18.12
CA ASN A 542 -17.87 -4.05 -18.61
C ASN A 542 -19.25 -3.68 -18.04
N GLY A 543 -19.35 -2.62 -17.22
CA GLY A 543 -20.63 -2.13 -16.69
C GLY A 543 -21.25 -3.01 -15.58
N VAL A 544 -20.49 -3.98 -15.06
CA VAL A 544 -20.88 -4.80 -13.92
C VAL A 544 -20.61 -4.02 -12.65
N ASN A 545 -21.63 -3.79 -11.83
CA ASN A 545 -21.43 -3.26 -10.49
C ASN A 545 -20.55 -4.27 -9.73
N LYS A 546 -19.28 -3.91 -9.42
CA LYS A 546 -18.55 -4.66 -8.42
C LYS A 546 -19.33 -4.52 -7.13
N THR A 547 -19.93 -5.62 -6.70
CA THR A 547 -20.51 -5.78 -5.37
C THR A 547 -19.53 -5.24 -4.35
N GLU A 548 -20.02 -4.42 -3.45
CA GLU A 548 -19.32 -3.97 -2.26
C GLU A 548 -18.75 -5.21 -1.55
N SER A 549 -17.46 -5.45 -1.68
CA SER A 549 -16.77 -6.16 -0.64
C SER A 549 -16.80 -5.22 0.57
N GLU A 550 -17.29 -5.70 1.68
CA GLU A 550 -17.50 -4.98 2.93
C GLU A 550 -16.48 -3.85 3.12
N ALA A 551 -16.99 -2.64 3.37
CA ALA A 551 -16.18 -1.53 3.86
C ALA A 551 -15.32 -2.04 5.02
N PRO A 552 -14.09 -1.50 5.21
CA PRO A 552 -13.38 -1.79 6.45
C PRO A 552 -14.38 -1.47 7.55
N LYS A 553 -14.62 -2.43 8.42
CA LYS A 553 -15.14 -2.09 9.72
C LYS A 553 -14.23 -0.95 10.19
N ALA A 554 -14.73 0.30 10.15
CA ALA A 554 -14.28 1.28 11.10
C ALA A 554 -14.09 0.49 12.39
N GLU A 555 -13.01 0.71 13.13
CA GLU A 555 -12.98 0.25 14.53
C GLU A 555 -14.41 0.43 15.00
N PRO A 556 -15.08 -0.63 15.48
CA PRO A 556 -16.49 -0.50 15.78
C PRO A 556 -16.58 0.75 16.62
N GLU A 557 -17.26 1.79 16.10
CA GLU A 557 -17.60 2.92 16.92
C GLU A 557 -18.06 2.24 18.19
N LYS A 558 -17.38 2.45 19.31
CA LYS A 558 -17.81 1.86 20.57
C LYS A 558 -19.18 2.45 20.81
N ILE A 559 -20.19 1.77 20.23
CA ILE A 559 -21.58 2.15 20.41
C ILE A 559 -21.79 2.01 21.88
N ASP A 560 -21.96 3.14 22.56
CA ASP A 560 -22.23 3.16 23.99
C ASP A 560 -23.68 2.70 24.20
N PHE A 561 -23.85 1.41 24.43
CA PHE A 561 -25.14 0.82 24.73
C PHE A 561 -25.61 1.10 26.20
N SER A 562 -24.90 1.90 26.99
CA SER A 562 -25.25 2.20 28.37
C SER A 562 -26.60 2.92 28.52
N LYS A 563 -27.10 3.52 27.45
CA LYS A 563 -28.40 4.22 27.40
C LYS A 563 -29.46 3.48 26.58
N VAL A 564 -29.16 2.27 26.12
CA VAL A 564 -30.06 1.45 25.31
C VAL A 564 -30.91 0.57 26.26
N GLU A 565 -32.23 0.66 26.12
CA GLU A 565 -33.19 -0.20 26.78
C GLU A 565 -33.75 -1.21 25.77
N ILE A 566 -33.67 -2.49 26.09
CA ILE A 566 -34.26 -3.58 25.31
C ILE A 566 -35.43 -4.23 26.09
N GLU A 567 -36.43 -4.71 25.32
CA GLU A 567 -37.52 -5.47 25.95
C GLU A 567 -36.97 -6.72 26.64
N PRO A 568 -37.47 -7.04 27.89
CA PRO A 568 -37.01 -8.23 28.56
C PRO A 568 -37.46 -9.50 27.85
N LEU A 569 -36.61 -10.53 27.90
CA LEU A 569 -36.93 -11.84 27.31
C LEU A 569 -38.20 -12.43 27.91
N PHE A 570 -39.01 -13.08 27.07
CA PHE A 570 -40.16 -13.83 27.55
C PHE A 570 -39.70 -14.96 28.44
N LYS A 571 -40.46 -15.19 29.55
CA LYS A 571 -40.17 -16.27 30.49
C LYS A 571 -40.79 -17.60 30.08
N ASP A 572 -41.82 -17.56 29.22
CA ASP A 572 -42.52 -18.76 28.77
C ASP A 572 -41.84 -19.30 27.50
N PHE A 573 -41.66 -20.60 27.47
CA PHE A 573 -41.07 -21.29 26.31
C PHE A 573 -42.12 -21.56 25.23
N VAL A 574 -41.72 -21.36 23.95
CA VAL A 574 -42.49 -21.83 22.78
C VAL A 574 -41.97 -23.20 22.44
N ASP A 575 -42.86 -24.20 22.33
CA ASP A 575 -42.43 -25.53 21.86
C ASP A 575 -42.05 -25.53 20.37
N PHE A 576 -41.19 -26.47 20.03
CA PHE A 576 -40.65 -26.55 18.65
C PHE A 576 -41.74 -26.80 17.60
N GLU A 577 -42.81 -27.53 17.94
CA GLU A 577 -43.92 -27.80 16.99
C GLU A 577 -44.70 -26.51 16.68
N THR A 578 -44.90 -25.64 17.64
CA THR A 578 -45.53 -24.34 17.47
C THR A 578 -44.62 -23.41 16.66
N PHE A 579 -43.33 -23.35 16.99
CA PHE A 579 -42.37 -22.52 16.28
C PHE A 579 -42.22 -22.96 14.79
N SER A 580 -42.13 -24.26 14.53
CA SER A 580 -41.94 -24.82 13.21
C SER A 580 -43.13 -24.58 12.23
N LYS A 581 -44.28 -24.13 12.73
CA LYS A 581 -45.44 -23.71 11.94
C LYS A 581 -45.21 -22.31 11.31
N SER A 582 -44.23 -21.55 11.78
CA SER A 582 -43.90 -20.23 11.20
C SER A 582 -43.03 -20.38 9.96
N ASP A 583 -43.38 -19.73 8.88
CA ASP A 583 -42.61 -19.78 7.62
C ASP A 583 -41.89 -18.46 7.39
N PHE A 584 -40.63 -18.39 7.88
CA PHE A 584 -39.74 -17.26 7.66
C PHE A 584 -38.99 -17.41 6.35
N ARG A 585 -39.07 -16.37 5.51
CA ARG A 585 -38.42 -16.33 4.18
C ARG A 585 -37.61 -15.07 3.97
N ALA A 586 -36.53 -15.19 3.18
CA ALA A 586 -35.91 -14.04 2.54
C ALA A 586 -36.85 -13.55 1.42
N VAL A 587 -37.14 -12.26 1.40
CA VAL A 587 -38.03 -11.63 0.40
C VAL A 587 -37.35 -10.43 -0.22
N LYS A 588 -37.37 -10.29 -1.54
CA LYS A 588 -36.78 -9.17 -2.27
C LYS A 588 -37.79 -8.05 -2.45
N VAL A 589 -37.41 -6.83 -2.12
CA VAL A 589 -38.27 -5.64 -2.32
C VAL A 589 -38.21 -5.21 -3.77
N LEU A 590 -39.30 -5.47 -4.52
CA LEU A 590 -39.44 -5.05 -5.91
C LEU A 590 -39.92 -3.61 -6.05
N ALA A 591 -40.79 -3.18 -5.14
CA ALA A 591 -41.26 -1.80 -5.03
C ALA A 591 -41.66 -1.46 -3.59
N CYS A 592 -41.47 -0.23 -3.21
CA CYS A 592 -41.90 0.33 -1.92
C CYS A 592 -42.55 1.69 -2.17
N GLU A 593 -43.71 1.94 -1.58
CA GLU A 593 -44.46 3.20 -1.76
C GLU A 593 -45.19 3.61 -0.47
N ALA A 594 -45.27 4.91 -0.22
CA ALA A 594 -46.04 5.42 0.91
C ALA A 594 -47.54 5.18 0.72
N VAL A 595 -48.22 4.69 1.77
CA VAL A 595 -49.66 4.45 1.69
C VAL A 595 -50.43 5.78 1.74
N PRO A 596 -51.28 6.13 0.74
CA PRO A 596 -52.04 7.38 0.76
C PRO A 596 -52.86 7.54 2.03
N LYS A 597 -52.82 8.74 2.63
CA LYS A 597 -53.46 9.11 3.90
C LYS A 597 -52.91 8.45 5.16
N SER A 598 -51.85 7.71 5.08
CA SER A 598 -51.09 7.19 6.26
C SER A 598 -49.73 7.87 6.35
N LYS A 599 -49.38 8.38 7.55
CA LYS A 599 -48.05 8.91 7.82
C LYS A 599 -47.08 7.82 8.33
N LYS A 600 -47.55 6.59 8.57
CA LYS A 600 -46.79 5.54 9.22
C LYS A 600 -46.55 4.32 8.34
N LEU A 601 -47.40 4.10 7.30
CA LEU A 601 -47.38 2.86 6.55
C LEU A 601 -46.64 3.01 5.21
N LEU A 602 -45.75 2.05 4.97
CA LEU A 602 -45.18 1.75 3.66
C LEU A 602 -45.83 0.47 3.13
N LYS A 603 -46.13 0.46 1.82
CA LYS A 603 -46.60 -0.73 1.07
C LYS A 603 -45.40 -1.30 0.31
N PHE A 604 -45.14 -2.56 0.60
CA PHE A 604 -44.10 -3.33 -0.06
C PHE A 604 -44.72 -4.28 -1.10
N THR A 605 -44.12 -4.30 -2.27
CA THR A 605 -44.34 -5.35 -3.28
C THR A 605 -43.08 -6.21 -3.28
N LEU A 606 -43.18 -7.47 -2.91
CA LEU A 606 -42.12 -8.37 -2.62
C LEU A 606 -42.09 -9.58 -3.52
N ASP A 607 -40.94 -10.03 -3.96
CA ASP A 607 -40.71 -11.37 -4.50
C ASP A 607 -40.39 -12.30 -3.32
N ASP A 608 -41.17 -13.36 -3.14
CA ASP A 608 -40.98 -14.40 -2.12
C ASP A 608 -40.62 -15.77 -2.72
N GLY A 609 -40.18 -15.78 -3.99
CA GLY A 609 -39.81 -16.99 -4.74
C GLY A 609 -40.99 -17.85 -5.24
N THR A 610 -42.26 -17.45 -5.00
CA THR A 610 -43.44 -18.21 -5.46
C THR A 610 -43.86 -17.90 -6.88
N GLY A 611 -43.23 -16.90 -7.51
CA GLY A 611 -43.57 -16.40 -8.84
C GLY A 611 -44.76 -15.43 -8.88
N ALA A 612 -45.35 -15.11 -7.72
CA ALA A 612 -46.37 -14.08 -7.54
C ALA A 612 -45.90 -13.02 -6.56
N ASN A 613 -46.16 -11.75 -6.86
CA ASN A 613 -45.76 -10.66 -5.97
C ASN A 613 -46.61 -10.67 -4.70
N ARG A 614 -45.93 -10.66 -3.55
CA ARG A 614 -46.54 -10.54 -2.22
C ARG A 614 -46.66 -9.08 -1.82
N VAL A 615 -47.78 -8.70 -1.23
CA VAL A 615 -47.98 -7.35 -0.67
C VAL A 615 -47.92 -7.42 0.86
N ILE A 616 -47.03 -6.59 1.45
CA ILE A 616 -46.98 -6.42 2.92
C ILE A 616 -47.03 -4.92 3.21
N LEU A 617 -47.84 -4.55 4.21
CA LEU A 617 -47.83 -3.19 4.78
C LEU A 617 -47.08 -3.20 6.10
N SER A 618 -46.14 -2.25 6.26
CA SER A 618 -45.37 -2.10 7.49
C SER A 618 -45.38 -0.67 7.99
N GLY A 619 -45.43 -0.50 9.32
CA GLY A 619 -45.52 0.79 10.01
C GLY A 619 -44.18 1.54 10.15
N ILE A 620 -43.27 1.40 9.20
CA ILE A 620 -41.86 1.86 9.34
C ILE A 620 -41.52 3.14 8.57
N HIS A 621 -42.50 3.87 8.06
CA HIS A 621 -42.30 5.11 7.30
C HIS A 621 -41.67 6.24 8.13
N ALA A 622 -41.66 6.15 9.45
CA ALA A 622 -40.96 7.11 10.30
C ALA A 622 -39.43 6.87 10.37
N TYR A 623 -38.96 5.71 9.90
CA TYR A 623 -37.58 5.26 10.01
C TYR A 623 -36.89 5.09 8.66
N TYR A 624 -37.65 4.90 7.56
CA TYR A 624 -37.13 4.62 6.22
C TYR A 624 -37.92 5.35 5.15
N GLU A 625 -37.20 5.91 4.16
CA GLU A 625 -37.82 6.39 2.93
C GLU A 625 -38.00 5.22 1.93
N PRO A 626 -39.07 5.21 1.12
CA PRO A 626 -39.34 4.12 0.18
C PRO A 626 -38.18 3.76 -0.75
N GLU A 627 -37.44 4.76 -1.23
CA GLU A 627 -36.36 4.62 -2.19
C GLU A 627 -35.13 3.88 -1.60
N GLU A 628 -34.96 3.92 -0.29
CA GLU A 628 -33.84 3.26 0.40
C GLU A 628 -34.03 1.75 0.50
N LEU A 629 -35.29 1.27 0.36
CA LEU A 629 -35.68 -0.11 0.58
C LEU A 629 -35.81 -0.92 -0.71
N VAL A 630 -36.01 -0.27 -1.86
CA VAL A 630 -36.15 -0.96 -3.15
C VAL A 630 -34.87 -1.67 -3.53
N GLY A 631 -34.98 -2.94 -3.91
CA GLY A 631 -33.84 -3.80 -4.27
C GLY A 631 -33.18 -4.51 -3.08
N LYS A 632 -33.54 -4.22 -1.84
CA LYS A 632 -33.01 -4.91 -0.65
C LYS A 632 -33.70 -6.25 -0.44
N THR A 633 -32.98 -7.19 0.17
CA THR A 633 -33.48 -8.48 0.61
C THR A 633 -33.76 -8.44 2.12
N CYS A 634 -34.99 -8.69 2.51
CA CYS A 634 -35.43 -8.61 3.91
C CYS A 634 -35.94 -9.96 4.41
N ILE A 635 -36.12 -10.09 5.74
CA ILE A 635 -36.77 -11.25 6.34
C ILE A 635 -38.26 -10.95 6.54
N ALA A 636 -39.11 -11.89 6.13
CA ALA A 636 -40.58 -11.84 6.37
C ALA A 636 -41.11 -13.18 6.88
N ILE A 637 -42.13 -13.12 7.73
CA ILE A 637 -42.98 -14.27 8.00
C ILE A 637 -44.10 -14.25 6.93
N THR A 638 -44.22 -15.32 6.14
CA THR A 638 -45.02 -15.36 4.90
C THR A 638 -46.33 -16.08 5.05
N ASN A 639 -46.51 -16.87 6.08
CA ASN A 639 -47.72 -17.68 6.28
C ASN A 639 -48.71 -17.10 7.29
N LEU A 640 -48.69 -15.79 7.51
CA LEU A 640 -49.73 -15.10 8.25
C LEU A 640 -50.99 -14.92 7.42
N PRO A 641 -52.21 -15.04 8.01
CA PRO A 641 -53.42 -14.78 7.25
C PRO A 641 -53.49 -13.32 6.76
N PRO A 642 -54.04 -13.05 5.56
CA PRO A 642 -54.23 -11.70 5.07
C PRO A 642 -54.95 -10.80 6.06
N ARG A 643 -54.39 -9.61 6.31
CA ARG A 643 -54.97 -8.60 7.21
C ARG A 643 -55.27 -7.33 6.41
N PRO A 644 -56.56 -6.91 6.36
CA PRO A 644 -56.94 -5.68 5.66
C PRO A 644 -56.44 -4.44 6.47
N MET A 645 -55.63 -3.59 5.82
CA MET A 645 -55.13 -2.34 6.37
C MET A 645 -55.29 -1.23 5.33
N MET A 646 -56.06 -0.17 5.68
CA MET A 646 -56.33 0.96 4.75
C MET A 646 -56.89 0.53 3.37
N GLY A 647 -57.65 -0.57 3.33
CA GLY A 647 -58.25 -1.11 2.11
C GLY A 647 -57.28 -1.96 1.25
N ILE A 648 -56.11 -2.31 1.76
CA ILE A 648 -55.10 -3.18 1.11
C ILE A 648 -54.88 -4.39 2.04
N ASP A 649 -54.86 -5.60 1.49
CA ASP A 649 -54.57 -6.81 2.24
C ASP A 649 -53.07 -6.98 2.40
N SER A 650 -52.60 -6.96 3.67
CA SER A 650 -51.23 -7.28 4.03
C SER A 650 -51.08 -8.78 4.24
N CYS A 651 -50.25 -9.43 3.42
CA CYS A 651 -50.06 -10.88 3.38
C CYS A 651 -48.75 -11.35 4.01
N GLY A 652 -48.51 -10.98 5.27
CA GLY A 652 -47.27 -11.31 6.01
C GLY A 652 -46.82 -10.15 6.86
N MET A 653 -45.62 -10.28 7.40
CA MET A 653 -44.99 -9.25 8.26
C MET A 653 -43.47 -9.24 8.02
N LEU A 654 -42.92 -8.05 7.80
CA LEU A 654 -41.45 -7.85 7.80
C LEU A 654 -40.91 -7.89 9.23
N ILE A 655 -39.74 -8.48 9.41
CA ILE A 655 -39.11 -8.62 10.73
C ILE A 655 -38.14 -7.47 10.96
N SER A 656 -38.27 -6.82 12.12
CA SER A 656 -37.44 -5.69 12.53
C SER A 656 -36.96 -5.88 13.97
N ALA A 657 -35.79 -5.40 14.27
CA ALA A 657 -35.29 -5.25 15.64
C ALA A 657 -35.72 -3.87 16.19
N VAL A 658 -36.23 -3.83 17.42
CA VAL A 658 -36.69 -2.60 18.08
C VAL A 658 -36.02 -2.47 19.42
N HIS A 659 -35.53 -1.27 19.74
CA HIS A 659 -35.00 -0.91 21.05
C HIS A 659 -35.30 0.56 21.34
N HIS A 660 -35.09 0.99 22.58
CA HIS A 660 -35.23 2.40 22.97
C HIS A 660 -33.87 2.98 23.33
N GLU A 661 -33.59 4.18 22.83
CA GLU A 661 -32.38 4.95 23.15
C GLU A 661 -32.80 6.33 23.66
N GLU A 662 -32.41 6.67 24.88
CA GLU A 662 -32.81 7.92 25.54
C GLU A 662 -34.35 8.11 25.61
N GLY A 663 -35.12 7.02 25.63
CA GLY A 663 -36.58 7.03 25.65
C GLY A 663 -37.26 7.17 24.28
N GLU A 664 -36.49 7.23 23.18
CA GLU A 664 -36.99 7.20 21.80
C GLU A 664 -36.92 5.77 21.23
N GLU A 665 -38.00 5.34 20.56
CA GLU A 665 -38.00 4.06 19.84
C GLU A 665 -37.10 4.13 18.58
N LYS A 666 -36.20 3.16 18.41
CA LYS A 666 -35.37 2.93 17.25
C LYS A 666 -35.74 1.60 16.63
N LEU A 667 -35.97 1.58 15.31
CA LEU A 667 -36.34 0.39 14.57
C LEU A 667 -35.35 0.12 13.43
N HIS A 668 -34.88 -1.13 13.38
CA HIS A 668 -33.99 -1.61 12.33
C HIS A 668 -34.64 -2.77 11.59
N LEU A 669 -34.95 -2.58 10.30
CA LEU A 669 -35.43 -3.66 9.44
C LEU A 669 -34.30 -4.68 9.25
N LEU A 670 -34.60 -5.98 9.43
CA LEU A 670 -33.60 -7.02 9.23
C LEU A 670 -33.38 -7.24 7.73
N ILE A 671 -32.31 -6.65 7.22
CA ILE A 671 -31.84 -6.79 5.84
C ILE A 671 -30.76 -7.86 5.84
N VAL A 672 -30.85 -8.79 4.89
CA VAL A 672 -29.89 -9.87 4.68
C VAL A 672 -29.15 -9.66 3.36
N ASP A 673 -28.09 -10.43 3.14
CA ASP A 673 -27.26 -10.36 1.96
C ASP A 673 -28.08 -10.59 0.68
N ASP A 674 -27.87 -9.77 -0.32
CA ASP A 674 -28.60 -9.84 -1.60
C ASP A 674 -28.26 -11.09 -2.44
N HIS A 675 -27.23 -11.87 -2.04
CA HIS A 675 -26.95 -13.19 -2.63
C HIS A 675 -27.93 -14.28 -2.14
N ILE A 676 -28.70 -14.02 -1.07
CA ILE A 676 -29.73 -14.93 -0.62
C ILE A 676 -30.92 -14.82 -1.59
N PRO A 677 -31.27 -15.89 -2.31
CA PRO A 677 -32.36 -15.82 -3.27
C PRO A 677 -33.72 -15.59 -2.60
N ALA A 678 -34.61 -14.84 -3.26
CA ALA A 678 -35.97 -14.68 -2.84
C ALA A 678 -36.64 -16.05 -2.65
N GLY A 679 -37.37 -16.23 -1.56
CA GLY A 679 -38.00 -17.50 -1.20
C GLY A 679 -37.11 -18.44 -0.36
N ALA A 680 -35.85 -18.13 -0.13
CA ALA A 680 -35.00 -18.93 0.76
C ALA A 680 -35.57 -19.01 2.17
N LYS A 681 -35.75 -20.22 2.69
CA LYS A 681 -36.32 -20.46 4.02
C LYS A 681 -35.29 -20.25 5.10
N LEU A 682 -35.69 -19.58 6.18
CA LEU A 682 -34.88 -19.44 7.39
C LEU A 682 -35.32 -20.52 8.42
N TYR A 683 -34.34 -21.07 9.12
CA TYR A 683 -34.53 -22.14 10.11
C TYR A 683 -34.12 -21.65 11.49
#